data_a08043e0084b38faafeaddffb8973763
#
_entry.id   a08043e0084b38faafeaddffb8973763
#
_cell.length_a   1.000
_cell.length_b   1.000
_cell.length_c   1.000
_cell.angle_alpha   90.00
_cell.angle_beta   90.00
_cell.angle_gamma   90.00
#
_symmetry.space_group_name_H-M   'P 1'
#
loop_
_entity.id
_entity.type
_entity.pdbx_description
1 polymer ?
#
loop_
_entity_poly.entity_id
_entity_poly.type
_entity_poly.pdbx_seq_one_letter_code
_entity_poly.pdbx_strand_id
1 'polypeptide(L)'
;SSGTPAIGVGPGNCNVIFDDTCDIDHAVASTIHSKTFDNGMICAAEQHVTVLDSIYDQVKKKFQESRCYFLSKEEAAKVGEVFFNSATHGVKATAVGRPATKLAEMAGIKVPADTKVLIAETDDTSHDNAWANEKLCPVLGMYRAKDFPQAMDICYKLVTEGGAGHSAAMYVNPNEREKINAFGLRMKAGRVIINMPTTFGGLGDLYNFDTPPSLTLGPGTFGGSSFMGQTNVMQLLNIKTVAERRENMLWLRLPEKVYFKKGCAPVALKELRDEYNCKRAFIITDATLFELGMCDSAIKQLEEMGIATSAFYNIRVDPQIQDAMKGMPAMNEFKPDVIIAIGGGSAIDTAKIMWLMYEHPEENFLDLATVFIDIRKRVYKFPKMGIKSKLVCIPTTAGTGSEVTPFTIISDANTGAKWPLADYELLPTMAIVDADYMMNLPPKATQASGYDVLTHAVEAYVSVFASDYTNGFALTAIKNVFKYLPRAYKYGAKDEEARIKMADASCLAGIAFANAMLGVNHSLAHKLGGWHHIPHGTANALLFPEVCKYNAQRYPTKMGMFSQYKYPQAFERYVEIGEYLGLKGKTDEETFDNFIKAAEDLRTAIDIPASIHDYGIDEKKFMDGLDEMSENAFNDECTGGNPVYPLISEIRDVYLRAYWGKEYDAKVKEGIPAAKPEMYSNPFGSDYEVHMDTVQLPQPAAAEPKAAKKK
;
A
#
# COMPACT_ATOMS: atom_id res chain seq x y z
N SER A 1 21.22 13.50 26.81
CA SER A 1 22.02 12.50 26.10
C SER A 1 23.41 12.42 26.73
N SER A 2 23.96 11.23 26.81
CA SER A 2 25.32 11.01 27.37
C SER A 2 26.43 11.59 26.48
N GLY A 3 26.14 11.91 25.22
CA GLY A 3 27.13 12.28 24.21
C GLY A 3 27.96 11.09 23.68
N THR A 4 27.74 9.89 24.20
CA THR A 4 28.44 8.67 23.79
C THR A 4 27.46 7.74 23.09
N PRO A 5 27.77 7.21 21.89
CA PRO A 5 26.98 6.18 21.26
C PRO A 5 26.86 4.95 22.17
N ALA A 6 25.65 4.40 22.28
CA ALA A 6 25.39 3.23 23.12
C ALA A 6 24.44 2.26 22.41
N ILE A 7 24.74 0.96 22.50
CA ILE A 7 23.91 -0.13 22.04
C ILE A 7 23.59 -0.98 23.25
N GLY A 8 22.28 -1.07 23.59
CA GLY A 8 21.83 -1.94 24.67
C GLY A 8 21.87 -3.41 24.23
N VAL A 9 22.37 -4.26 25.12
CA VAL A 9 22.32 -5.72 24.98
C VAL A 9 21.69 -6.29 26.23
N GLY A 10 20.96 -7.40 26.08
CA GLY A 10 20.31 -8.11 27.18
C GLY A 10 20.92 -9.48 27.40
N PRO A 11 20.50 -10.19 28.49
CA PRO A 11 20.88 -11.57 28.72
C PRO A 11 20.38 -12.49 27.63
N GLY A 12 21.05 -13.60 27.41
CA GLY A 12 20.66 -14.66 26.47
C GLY A 12 20.03 -15.85 27.20
N ASN A 13 18.73 -16.02 27.09
CA ASN A 13 18.05 -17.19 27.70
C ASN A 13 17.50 -18.13 26.63
N CYS A 14 18.40 -18.63 25.78
CA CYS A 14 18.04 -19.48 24.65
C CYS A 14 17.40 -20.79 25.12
N ASN A 15 16.19 -21.05 24.69
CA ASN A 15 15.55 -22.36 24.82
C ASN A 15 15.52 -23.08 23.48
N VAL A 16 15.77 -24.37 23.46
CA VAL A 16 15.70 -25.20 22.27
C VAL A 16 14.59 -26.24 22.41
N ILE A 17 13.72 -26.34 21.40
CA ILE A 17 12.68 -27.39 21.31
C ILE A 17 13.23 -28.57 20.53
N PHE A 18 13.10 -29.78 21.08
CA PHE A 18 13.31 -31.03 20.36
C PHE A 18 11.93 -31.58 19.97
N ASP A 19 11.56 -31.37 18.69
CA ASP A 19 10.34 -31.92 18.11
C ASP A 19 10.47 -33.41 17.87
N ASP A 20 9.37 -34.15 17.93
CA ASP A 20 9.36 -35.61 17.76
C ASP A 20 9.76 -36.09 16.35
N THR A 21 9.84 -35.17 15.41
CA THR A 21 10.32 -35.44 14.05
C THR A 21 11.83 -35.15 13.87
N CYS A 22 12.53 -34.70 14.91
CA CYS A 22 13.94 -34.34 14.82
C CYS A 22 14.85 -35.56 14.75
N ASP A 23 16.05 -35.37 14.20
CA ASP A 23 17.16 -36.30 14.37
C ASP A 23 17.73 -36.13 15.79
N ILE A 24 17.46 -37.09 16.68
CA ILE A 24 17.86 -37.06 18.10
C ILE A 24 19.37 -37.04 18.26
N ASP A 25 20.11 -37.81 17.44
CA ASP A 25 21.54 -37.89 17.52
C ASP A 25 22.19 -36.56 17.17
N HIS A 26 21.71 -35.95 16.10
CA HIS A 26 22.13 -34.62 15.65
C HIS A 26 21.78 -33.55 16.68
N ALA A 27 20.53 -33.53 17.20
CA ALA A 27 20.06 -32.54 18.16
C ALA A 27 20.87 -32.56 19.47
N VAL A 28 21.11 -33.75 20.03
CA VAL A 28 21.87 -33.93 21.27
C VAL A 28 23.36 -33.56 21.05
N ALA A 29 24.00 -34.06 19.98
CA ALA A 29 25.38 -33.75 19.68
C ALA A 29 25.62 -32.24 19.48
N SER A 30 24.71 -31.58 18.72
CA SER A 30 24.76 -30.15 18.46
C SER A 30 24.58 -29.32 19.73
N THR A 31 23.62 -29.68 20.59
CA THR A 31 23.38 -29.01 21.88
C THR A 31 24.58 -29.12 22.82
N ILE A 32 25.21 -30.32 22.93
CA ILE A 32 26.40 -30.50 23.74
C ILE A 32 27.56 -29.69 23.17
N HIS A 33 27.78 -29.73 21.86
CA HIS A 33 28.84 -28.98 21.19
C HIS A 33 28.68 -27.48 21.46
N SER A 34 27.48 -26.94 21.25
CA SER A 34 27.16 -25.54 21.52
C SER A 34 27.39 -25.18 23.00
N LYS A 35 26.87 -25.99 23.92
CA LYS A 35 26.96 -25.73 25.38
C LYS A 35 28.33 -25.89 25.97
N THR A 36 29.20 -26.68 25.36
CA THR A 36 30.60 -26.84 25.79
C THR A 36 31.56 -25.91 25.08
N PHE A 37 31.14 -25.28 23.99
CA PHE A 37 31.91 -24.26 23.32
C PHE A 37 32.19 -23.11 24.30
N ASP A 38 33.48 -22.79 24.51
CA ASP A 38 33.94 -21.80 25.47
C ASP A 38 33.31 -21.97 26.88
N ASN A 39 33.15 -23.21 27.32
CA ASN A 39 32.50 -23.59 28.57
C ASN A 39 31.14 -22.91 28.78
N GLY A 40 30.38 -22.72 27.72
CA GLY A 40 28.99 -22.17 27.76
C GLY A 40 28.92 -20.67 28.05
N MET A 41 30.00 -19.92 27.88
CA MET A 41 30.00 -18.46 28.09
C MET A 41 29.28 -17.69 27.00
N ILE A 42 29.14 -18.27 25.81
CA ILE A 42 28.45 -17.58 24.72
C ILE A 42 26.97 -17.40 25.08
N CYS A 43 26.50 -16.17 25.05
CA CYS A 43 25.12 -15.80 25.43
C CYS A 43 24.05 -16.46 24.55
N ALA A 44 24.36 -16.85 23.32
CA ALA A 44 23.47 -17.57 22.43
C ALA A 44 23.42 -19.09 22.69
N ALA A 45 24.29 -19.65 23.56
CA ALA A 45 24.26 -21.05 23.88
C ALA A 45 22.94 -21.47 24.53
N GLU A 46 22.54 -22.71 24.29
CA GLU A 46 21.32 -23.27 24.88
C GLU A 46 21.35 -23.18 26.40
N GLN A 47 20.34 -22.62 27.00
CA GLN A 47 20.14 -22.59 28.46
C GLN A 47 19.20 -23.69 28.91
N HIS A 48 18.28 -24.09 28.02
CA HIS A 48 17.25 -25.06 28.27
C HIS A 48 16.99 -25.93 27.05
N VAL A 49 16.55 -27.16 27.30
CA VAL A 49 16.04 -28.08 26.29
C VAL A 49 14.62 -28.48 26.66
N THR A 50 13.67 -28.18 25.78
CA THR A 50 12.27 -28.60 25.91
C THR A 50 12.03 -29.75 24.94
N VAL A 51 11.73 -30.93 25.46
CA VAL A 51 11.63 -32.17 24.70
C VAL A 51 10.19 -32.67 24.69
N LEU A 52 9.69 -33.07 23.52
CA LEU A 52 8.36 -33.70 23.43
C LEU A 52 8.34 -35.06 24.13
N ASP A 53 7.23 -35.33 24.81
CA ASP A 53 7.06 -36.52 25.67
C ASP A 53 7.36 -37.83 24.92
N SER A 54 6.95 -37.91 23.65
CA SER A 54 7.11 -39.10 22.80
C SER A 54 8.58 -39.51 22.58
N ILE A 55 9.53 -38.58 22.68
CA ILE A 55 10.95 -38.84 22.47
C ILE A 55 11.81 -38.55 23.73
N TYR A 56 11.19 -38.12 24.83
CA TYR A 56 11.88 -37.62 26.02
C TYR A 56 12.90 -38.61 26.58
N ASP A 57 12.48 -39.84 26.79
CA ASP A 57 13.32 -40.85 27.42
C ASP A 57 14.48 -41.31 26.50
N GLN A 58 14.27 -41.28 25.19
CA GLN A 58 15.32 -41.51 24.18
C GLN A 58 16.36 -40.39 24.20
N VAL A 59 15.91 -39.13 24.22
CA VAL A 59 16.77 -37.95 24.31
C VAL A 59 17.58 -37.94 25.61
N LYS A 60 16.91 -38.26 26.76
CA LYS A 60 17.59 -38.36 28.06
C LYS A 60 18.70 -39.41 28.02
N LYS A 61 18.38 -40.61 27.53
CA LYS A 61 19.39 -41.69 27.37
C LYS A 61 20.53 -41.24 26.48
N LYS A 62 20.26 -40.57 25.38
CA LYS A 62 21.32 -40.10 24.46
C LYS A 62 22.22 -39.06 25.09
N PHE A 63 21.68 -38.13 25.89
CA PHE A 63 22.49 -37.20 26.68
C PHE A 63 23.40 -37.95 27.66
N GLN A 64 22.92 -38.98 28.36
CA GLN A 64 23.69 -39.78 29.28
C GLN A 64 24.85 -40.54 28.57
N GLU A 65 24.55 -41.18 27.45
CA GLU A 65 25.55 -41.85 26.60
C GLU A 65 26.61 -40.87 26.08
N SER A 66 26.26 -39.58 25.95
CA SER A 66 27.12 -38.51 25.49
C SER A 66 27.85 -37.78 26.62
N ARG A 67 27.99 -38.39 27.79
CA ARG A 67 28.73 -37.87 28.96
C ARG A 67 28.07 -36.65 29.61
N CYS A 68 26.76 -36.55 29.59
CA CYS A 68 26.01 -35.59 30.40
C CYS A 68 25.53 -36.26 31.68
N TYR A 69 25.62 -35.55 32.80
CA TYR A 69 25.22 -36.04 34.10
C TYR A 69 23.87 -35.43 34.49
N PHE A 70 22.87 -36.28 34.76
CA PHE A 70 21.58 -35.86 35.25
C PHE A 70 21.58 -35.76 36.76
N LEU A 71 21.34 -34.57 37.26
CA LEU A 71 21.35 -34.26 38.69
C LEU A 71 20.05 -34.77 39.36
N SER A 72 20.17 -35.32 40.59
CA SER A 72 19.01 -35.46 41.45
C SER A 72 18.43 -34.11 41.86
N LYS A 73 17.25 -34.06 42.44
CA LYS A 73 16.64 -32.82 42.92
C LYS A 73 17.52 -32.11 43.95
N GLU A 74 18.11 -32.83 44.85
CA GLU A 74 19.05 -32.32 45.89
C GLU A 74 20.32 -31.80 45.29
N GLU A 75 20.90 -32.50 44.30
CA GLU A 75 22.07 -32.09 43.59
C GLU A 75 21.78 -30.83 42.73
N ALA A 76 20.63 -30.80 42.07
CA ALA A 76 20.21 -29.65 41.27
C ALA A 76 20.06 -28.36 42.11
N ALA A 77 19.54 -28.49 43.34
CA ALA A 77 19.44 -27.35 44.25
C ALA A 77 20.84 -26.82 44.64
N LYS A 78 21.78 -27.71 44.97
CA LYS A 78 23.17 -27.33 45.34
C LYS A 78 23.93 -26.71 44.14
N VAL A 79 23.78 -27.27 42.95
CA VAL A 79 24.41 -26.71 41.73
C VAL A 79 23.77 -25.36 41.39
N GLY A 80 22.45 -25.22 41.55
CA GLY A 80 21.76 -23.95 41.38
C GLY A 80 22.34 -22.83 42.26
N GLU A 81 22.61 -23.13 43.53
CA GLU A 81 23.25 -22.16 44.44
C GLU A 81 24.68 -21.76 43.99
N VAL A 82 25.38 -22.59 43.25
CA VAL A 82 26.72 -22.26 42.74
C VAL A 82 26.69 -21.20 41.67
N PHE A 83 25.76 -21.27 40.72
CA PHE A 83 25.77 -20.37 39.57
C PHE A 83 24.71 -19.25 39.63
N PHE A 84 23.64 -19.39 40.39
CA PHE A 84 22.51 -18.45 40.38
C PHE A 84 22.54 -17.50 41.58
N ASN A 85 22.23 -16.22 41.31
CA ASN A 85 22.06 -15.20 42.32
C ASN A 85 20.54 -14.82 42.40
N SER A 86 19.89 -15.31 43.43
CA SER A 86 18.42 -15.09 43.62
C SER A 86 18.04 -13.61 43.85
N ALA A 87 18.96 -12.75 44.27
CA ALA A 87 18.65 -11.33 44.47
C ALA A 87 18.67 -10.51 43.16
N THR A 88 19.41 -10.96 42.16
CA THR A 88 19.55 -10.29 40.86
C THR A 88 19.03 -11.12 39.70
N HIS A 89 18.57 -12.33 39.96
CA HIS A 89 18.18 -13.33 38.95
C HIS A 89 19.25 -13.58 37.89
N GLY A 90 20.51 -13.27 38.19
CA GLY A 90 21.65 -13.34 37.28
C GLY A 90 22.64 -14.44 37.65
N VAL A 91 23.67 -14.58 36.81
CA VAL A 91 24.72 -15.56 37.00
C VAL A 91 25.78 -15.03 38.00
N LYS A 92 26.22 -15.88 38.91
CA LYS A 92 27.39 -15.58 39.78
C LYS A 92 28.68 -15.62 38.99
N ALA A 93 29.47 -14.57 39.02
CA ALA A 93 30.73 -14.45 38.28
C ALA A 93 31.70 -15.61 38.54
N THR A 94 31.66 -16.22 39.72
CA THR A 94 32.50 -17.35 40.09
C THR A 94 32.23 -18.63 39.30
N ALA A 95 31.03 -18.75 38.72
CA ALA A 95 30.61 -19.94 37.95
C ALA A 95 30.78 -19.77 36.44
N VAL A 96 30.89 -18.52 35.95
CA VAL A 96 30.99 -18.22 34.51
C VAL A 96 32.22 -18.90 33.89
N GLY A 97 31.97 -19.64 32.80
CA GLY A 97 33.04 -20.32 32.04
C GLY A 97 33.75 -21.46 32.79
N ARG A 98 33.22 -21.91 33.92
CA ARG A 98 33.79 -23.08 34.65
C ARG A 98 33.29 -24.37 33.99
N PRO A 99 34.15 -25.38 33.82
CA PRO A 99 33.74 -26.68 33.32
C PRO A 99 32.76 -27.40 34.28
N ALA A 100 31.94 -28.30 33.75
CA ALA A 100 30.91 -29.00 34.48
C ALA A 100 31.42 -29.71 35.74
N THR A 101 32.58 -30.37 35.65
CA THR A 101 33.23 -31.04 36.77
C THR A 101 33.62 -30.08 37.89
N LYS A 102 34.04 -28.85 37.57
CA LYS A 102 34.37 -27.82 38.57
C LYS A 102 33.15 -27.28 39.27
N LEU A 103 32.04 -27.08 38.51
CA LEU A 103 30.76 -26.69 39.11
C LEU A 103 30.26 -27.75 40.08
N ALA A 104 30.35 -29.03 39.72
CA ALA A 104 30.00 -30.14 40.59
C ALA A 104 30.85 -30.17 41.86
N GLU A 105 32.16 -29.97 41.73
CA GLU A 105 33.08 -29.84 42.86
C GLU A 105 32.71 -28.69 43.79
N MET A 106 32.40 -27.51 43.23
CA MET A 106 31.95 -26.35 44.01
C MET A 106 30.64 -26.60 44.75
N ALA A 107 29.75 -27.45 44.20
CA ALA A 107 28.51 -27.88 44.83
C ALA A 107 28.69 -29.07 45.82
N GLY A 108 29.89 -29.58 45.96
CA GLY A 108 30.18 -30.75 46.77
C GLY A 108 29.65 -32.07 46.20
N ILE A 109 29.53 -32.19 44.89
CA ILE A 109 28.97 -33.32 44.17
C ILE A 109 30.07 -34.08 43.43
N LYS A 110 30.02 -35.40 43.45
CA LYS A 110 30.97 -36.24 42.68
C LYS A 110 30.34 -36.66 41.36
N VAL A 111 30.95 -36.32 40.26
CA VAL A 111 30.54 -36.72 38.90
C VAL A 111 31.70 -37.41 38.18
N PRO A 112 31.48 -38.18 37.11
CA PRO A 112 32.55 -38.72 36.28
C PRO A 112 33.47 -37.60 35.76
N ALA A 113 34.80 -37.92 35.71
CA ALA A 113 35.81 -36.93 35.34
C ALA A 113 35.69 -36.39 33.91
N ASP A 114 34.98 -37.10 33.03
CA ASP A 114 34.73 -36.75 31.64
C ASP A 114 33.35 -36.14 31.42
N THR A 115 32.64 -35.73 32.50
CA THR A 115 31.32 -35.08 32.43
C THR A 115 31.40 -33.76 31.67
N LYS A 116 30.63 -33.64 30.59
CA LYS A 116 30.57 -32.45 29.70
C LYS A 116 29.57 -31.40 30.14
N VAL A 117 28.38 -31.85 30.55
CA VAL A 117 27.25 -30.97 30.90
C VAL A 117 26.50 -31.56 32.10
N LEU A 118 26.10 -30.71 33.04
CA LEU A 118 25.16 -31.07 34.12
C LEU A 118 23.76 -30.71 33.71
N ILE A 119 22.82 -31.63 33.84
CA ILE A 119 21.42 -31.44 33.43
C ILE A 119 20.49 -31.63 34.62
N ALA A 120 19.60 -30.65 34.85
CA ALA A 120 18.50 -30.77 35.82
C ALA A 120 17.16 -30.85 35.09
N GLU A 121 16.36 -31.86 35.43
CA GLU A 121 14.99 -31.96 35.00
C GLU A 121 14.12 -31.01 35.85
N THR A 122 13.29 -30.21 35.23
CA THR A 122 12.40 -29.26 35.89
C THR A 122 11.17 -28.98 35.04
N ASP A 123 10.07 -28.63 35.70
CA ASP A 123 8.81 -28.16 35.11
C ASP A 123 8.51 -26.68 35.46
N ASP A 124 9.32 -26.11 36.37
CA ASP A 124 9.16 -24.72 36.81
C ASP A 124 9.89 -23.75 35.85
N THR A 125 9.09 -22.92 35.19
CA THR A 125 9.56 -21.86 34.26
C THR A 125 9.68 -20.50 34.91
N SER A 126 9.45 -20.37 36.24
CA SER A 126 9.48 -19.09 36.94
C SER A 126 10.90 -18.49 36.97
N HIS A 127 10.98 -17.18 36.98
CA HIS A 127 12.23 -16.44 37.04
C HIS A 127 13.00 -16.66 38.35
N ASP A 128 12.34 -17.13 39.42
CA ASP A 128 12.96 -17.50 40.69
C ASP A 128 13.71 -18.85 40.64
N ASN A 129 13.38 -19.69 39.66
CA ASN A 129 14.06 -20.95 39.46
C ASN A 129 15.41 -20.76 38.78
N ALA A 130 16.50 -21.16 39.46
CA ALA A 130 17.88 -21.10 38.91
C ALA A 130 17.97 -21.72 37.50
N TRP A 131 17.25 -22.82 37.29
CA TRP A 131 17.28 -23.57 36.03
C TRP A 131 16.49 -22.94 34.89
N ALA A 132 15.70 -21.91 35.16
CA ALA A 132 14.91 -21.17 34.15
C ALA A 132 15.63 -19.91 33.63
N ASN A 133 16.83 -19.60 34.12
CA ASN A 133 17.57 -18.38 33.79
C ASN A 133 18.83 -18.66 32.95
N GLU A 134 19.48 -17.60 32.48
CA GLU A 134 20.81 -17.69 31.83
C GLU A 134 21.86 -18.23 32.81
N LYS A 135 22.77 -19.08 32.33
CA LYS A 135 23.69 -19.81 33.17
C LYS A 135 25.20 -19.58 32.85
N LEU A 136 25.52 -19.20 31.64
CA LEU A 136 26.90 -18.90 31.14
C LEU A 136 27.96 -19.95 31.56
N CYS A 137 27.56 -21.18 31.71
CA CYS A 137 28.40 -22.33 32.09
C CYS A 137 27.74 -23.62 31.57
N PRO A 138 28.44 -24.77 31.54
CA PRO A 138 27.94 -26.01 30.94
C PRO A 138 26.92 -26.74 31.83
N VAL A 139 25.79 -26.06 32.07
CA VAL A 139 24.61 -26.63 32.73
C VAL A 139 23.34 -26.37 31.92
N LEU A 140 22.37 -27.28 31.94
CA LEU A 140 21.09 -27.18 31.19
C LEU A 140 19.90 -27.49 32.06
N GLY A 141 18.83 -26.72 31.91
CA GLY A 141 17.51 -27.12 32.37
C GLY A 141 16.84 -28.01 31.29
N MET A 142 16.20 -29.11 31.67
CA MET A 142 15.46 -29.97 30.73
C MET A 142 14.00 -30.05 31.12
N TYR A 143 13.13 -29.69 30.19
CA TYR A 143 11.68 -29.62 30.33
C TYR A 143 11.01 -30.73 29.50
N ARG A 144 9.94 -31.33 30.05
CA ARG A 144 9.13 -32.27 29.32
C ARG A 144 7.83 -31.60 28.85
N ALA A 145 7.52 -31.67 27.56
CA ALA A 145 6.28 -31.15 27.01
C ALA A 145 5.44 -32.27 26.42
N LYS A 146 4.14 -32.29 26.71
CA LYS A 146 3.22 -33.34 26.22
C LYS A 146 3.03 -33.30 24.71
N ASP A 147 3.12 -32.09 24.11
CA ASP A 147 2.89 -31.81 22.70
C ASP A 147 3.62 -30.55 22.24
N PHE A 148 3.64 -30.31 20.93
CA PHE A 148 4.30 -29.14 20.34
C PHE A 148 3.73 -27.79 20.84
N PRO A 149 2.39 -27.59 20.99
CA PRO A 149 1.86 -26.37 21.58
C PRO A 149 2.38 -26.09 23.00
N GLN A 150 2.46 -27.09 23.85
CA GLN A 150 3.02 -26.92 25.20
C GLN A 150 4.52 -26.62 25.16
N ALA A 151 5.28 -27.25 24.27
CA ALA A 151 6.69 -26.95 24.07
C ALA A 151 6.90 -25.49 23.65
N MET A 152 6.03 -24.99 22.76
CA MET A 152 5.99 -23.58 22.35
C MET A 152 5.69 -22.64 23.53
N ASP A 153 4.77 -23.02 24.41
CA ASP A 153 4.42 -22.21 25.60
C ASP A 153 5.58 -22.14 26.59
N ILE A 154 6.23 -23.27 26.87
CA ILE A 154 7.41 -23.32 27.73
C ILE A 154 8.54 -22.47 27.15
N CYS A 155 8.85 -22.66 25.87
CA CYS A 155 9.89 -21.90 25.19
C CYS A 155 9.61 -20.38 25.19
N TYR A 156 8.37 -20.01 24.87
CA TYR A 156 7.96 -18.60 24.86
C TYR A 156 8.12 -17.93 26.23
N LYS A 157 7.73 -18.61 27.33
CA LYS A 157 7.90 -18.08 28.69
C LYS A 157 9.37 -17.88 29.03
N LEU A 158 10.19 -18.92 28.84
CA LEU A 158 11.63 -18.87 29.17
C LEU A 158 12.36 -17.79 28.38
N VAL A 159 12.08 -17.68 27.07
CA VAL A 159 12.68 -16.64 26.21
C VAL A 159 12.21 -15.25 26.61
N THR A 160 10.91 -15.08 26.90
CA THR A 160 10.33 -13.75 27.18
C THR A 160 10.77 -13.20 28.55
N GLU A 161 10.81 -14.06 29.57
CA GLU A 161 11.10 -13.63 30.94
C GLU A 161 12.61 -13.42 31.21
N GLY A 162 13.46 -14.20 30.56
CA GLY A 162 14.90 -14.18 30.86
C GLY A 162 15.83 -13.75 29.73
N GLY A 163 15.31 -13.49 28.50
CA GLY A 163 16.19 -13.21 27.35
C GLY A 163 15.47 -12.70 26.13
N ALA A 164 14.41 -11.89 26.33
CA ALA A 164 13.61 -11.36 25.23
C ALA A 164 14.46 -10.62 24.19
N GLY A 165 14.25 -10.97 22.92
CA GLY A 165 14.96 -10.37 21.77
C GLY A 165 16.28 -11.08 21.41
N HIS A 166 16.78 -12.02 22.19
CA HIS A 166 18.07 -12.65 21.93
C HIS A 166 17.95 -13.84 20.95
N SER A 167 17.82 -15.06 21.41
CA SER A 167 17.81 -16.26 20.58
C SER A 167 16.81 -17.32 21.06
N ALA A 168 16.32 -18.13 20.12
CA ALA A 168 15.55 -19.34 20.35
C ALA A 168 15.87 -20.37 19.28
N ALA A 169 15.73 -21.66 19.57
CA ALA A 169 16.09 -22.71 18.63
C ALA A 169 15.09 -23.88 18.60
N MET A 170 15.14 -24.65 17.51
CA MET A 170 14.34 -25.85 17.37
C MET A 170 15.08 -26.88 16.51
N TYR A 171 15.04 -28.14 16.94
CA TYR A 171 15.39 -29.30 16.13
C TYR A 171 14.12 -29.97 15.66
N VAL A 172 13.98 -30.16 14.35
CA VAL A 172 12.74 -30.62 13.71
C VAL A 172 13.06 -31.15 12.31
N ASN A 173 12.20 -31.99 11.74
CA ASN A 173 12.34 -32.35 10.34
C ASN A 173 12.26 -31.08 9.46
N PRO A 174 13.21 -30.82 8.55
CA PRO A 174 13.22 -29.63 7.70
C PRO A 174 11.96 -29.44 6.85
N ASN A 175 11.19 -30.51 6.59
CA ASN A 175 9.95 -30.47 5.84
C ASN A 175 8.74 -29.98 6.65
N GLU A 176 8.84 -29.92 7.98
CA GLU A 176 7.81 -29.42 8.89
C GLU A 176 7.74 -27.86 8.87
N ARG A 177 7.55 -27.30 7.66
CA ARG A 177 7.58 -25.84 7.44
C ARG A 177 6.56 -25.07 8.27
N GLU A 178 5.38 -25.65 8.49
CA GLU A 178 4.33 -25.03 9.32
C GLU A 178 4.79 -24.86 10.76
N LYS A 179 5.40 -25.91 11.37
CA LYS A 179 5.97 -25.83 12.73
C LYS A 179 7.11 -24.81 12.80
N ILE A 180 8.00 -24.80 11.80
CA ILE A 180 9.12 -23.85 11.72
C ILE A 180 8.61 -22.41 11.66
N ASN A 181 7.62 -22.14 10.79
CA ASN A 181 7.04 -20.81 10.64
C ASN A 181 6.28 -20.38 11.91
N ALA A 182 5.48 -21.27 12.51
CA ALA A 182 4.76 -21.00 13.76
C ALA A 182 5.73 -20.67 14.90
N PHE A 183 6.85 -21.40 15.00
CA PHE A 183 7.90 -21.13 15.97
C PHE A 183 8.55 -19.76 15.74
N GLY A 184 8.93 -19.46 14.49
CA GLY A 184 9.55 -18.19 14.12
C GLY A 184 8.65 -16.97 14.41
N LEU A 185 7.37 -17.08 14.12
CA LEU A 185 6.40 -16.00 14.36
C LEU A 185 6.12 -15.76 15.84
N ARG A 186 6.12 -16.84 16.65
CA ARG A 186 5.75 -16.74 18.06
C ARG A 186 6.89 -16.29 18.98
N MET A 187 8.14 -16.69 18.69
CA MET A 187 9.26 -16.42 19.58
C MET A 187 9.65 -14.95 19.57
N LYS A 188 9.74 -14.34 20.75
CA LYS A 188 10.32 -13.00 20.93
C LYS A 188 11.85 -13.05 20.89
N ALA A 189 12.41 -13.44 19.76
CA ALA A 189 13.83 -13.62 19.56
C ALA A 189 14.30 -12.98 18.24
N GLY A 190 15.42 -12.30 18.25
CA GLY A 190 16.06 -11.74 17.05
C GLY A 190 16.81 -12.79 16.23
N ARG A 191 17.08 -13.96 16.82
CA ARG A 191 17.66 -15.12 16.15
C ARG A 191 16.81 -16.35 16.42
N VAL A 192 16.21 -16.89 15.37
CA VAL A 192 15.50 -18.17 15.39
C VAL A 192 16.34 -19.16 14.61
N ILE A 193 16.85 -20.19 15.31
CA ILE A 193 17.88 -21.10 14.81
C ILE A 193 17.28 -22.49 14.65
N ILE A 194 17.41 -23.08 13.48
CA ILE A 194 16.81 -24.37 13.14
C ILE A 194 17.90 -25.39 12.81
N ASN A 195 17.87 -26.56 13.49
CA ASN A 195 18.72 -27.73 13.24
C ASN A 195 20.22 -27.47 13.25
N MET A 196 20.70 -26.55 14.10
CA MET A 196 22.11 -26.27 14.26
C MET A 196 22.44 -25.83 15.69
N PRO A 197 23.72 -25.92 16.12
CA PRO A 197 24.17 -25.38 17.39
C PRO A 197 23.86 -23.91 17.56
N THR A 198 23.17 -23.52 18.65
CA THR A 198 22.70 -22.12 18.79
C THR A 198 23.84 -21.13 18.96
N THR A 199 24.95 -21.54 19.58
CA THR A 199 26.17 -20.72 19.67
C THR A 199 26.64 -20.30 18.27
N PHE A 200 26.70 -21.23 17.32
CA PHE A 200 27.22 -20.95 15.97
C PHE A 200 26.22 -20.15 15.15
N GLY A 201 24.93 -20.50 15.21
CA GLY A 201 23.86 -19.74 14.54
C GLY A 201 23.72 -18.32 15.10
N GLY A 202 23.95 -18.14 16.40
CA GLY A 202 23.94 -16.82 17.03
C GLY A 202 25.13 -15.97 16.63
N LEU A 203 26.32 -16.55 16.59
CA LEU A 203 27.55 -15.85 16.15
C LEU A 203 27.54 -15.50 14.66
N GLY A 204 26.76 -16.22 13.85
CA GLY A 204 26.64 -16.00 12.40
C GLY A 204 27.87 -16.40 11.60
N ASP A 205 27.68 -16.68 10.35
CA ASP A 205 28.62 -17.00 9.26
C ASP A 205 29.90 -17.80 9.60
N LEU A 206 29.95 -18.46 10.75
CA LEU A 206 31.10 -19.28 11.14
C LEU A 206 31.08 -20.67 10.50
N TYR A 207 29.91 -21.13 10.02
CA TYR A 207 29.71 -22.51 9.55
C TYR A 207 28.70 -22.56 8.35
N ASN A 208 29.06 -21.88 7.27
CA ASN A 208 28.20 -21.80 6.06
C ASN A 208 26.82 -21.17 6.31
N PHE A 209 26.79 -20.09 7.05
CA PHE A 209 25.59 -19.37 7.41
C PHE A 209 25.62 -17.95 6.83
N ASP A 210 24.53 -17.54 6.20
CA ASP A 210 24.42 -16.26 5.46
C ASP A 210 24.08 -15.06 6.37
N THR A 211 24.57 -15.09 7.61
CA THR A 211 24.44 -13.95 8.54
C THR A 211 25.81 -13.41 8.92
N PRO A 212 25.99 -12.08 8.92
CA PRO A 212 27.27 -11.48 9.30
C PRO A 212 27.72 -11.94 10.70
N PRO A 213 29.03 -12.24 10.92
CA PRO A 213 29.50 -12.64 12.23
C PRO A 213 29.44 -11.51 13.25
N SER A 214 29.05 -11.84 14.48
CA SER A 214 29.02 -10.91 15.60
C SER A 214 29.09 -11.64 16.93
N LEU A 215 29.85 -11.11 17.88
CA LEU A 215 29.89 -11.56 19.28
C LEU A 215 28.86 -10.87 20.16
N THR A 216 28.18 -9.85 19.63
CA THR A 216 27.16 -9.05 20.37
C THR A 216 25.88 -9.00 19.59
N LEU A 217 24.77 -9.39 20.22
CA LEU A 217 23.45 -9.39 19.64
C LEU A 217 22.55 -8.33 20.28
N GLY A 218 22.01 -7.43 19.46
CA GLY A 218 21.01 -6.46 19.91
C GLY A 218 19.65 -7.13 20.05
N PRO A 219 18.95 -6.99 21.19
CA PRO A 219 17.68 -7.66 21.44
C PRO A 219 16.47 -6.92 20.86
N GLY A 220 16.64 -5.75 20.25
CA GLY A 220 15.56 -4.94 19.69
C GLY A 220 14.53 -4.48 20.74
N THR A 221 13.36 -4.11 20.28
CA THR A 221 12.27 -3.66 21.15
C THR A 221 11.79 -4.74 22.12
N PHE A 222 11.91 -6.02 21.76
CA PHE A 222 11.57 -7.12 22.67
C PHE A 222 12.40 -7.10 23.96
N GLY A 223 13.67 -6.73 23.88
CA GLY A 223 14.58 -6.61 25.02
C GLY A 223 14.84 -5.16 25.47
N GLY A 224 13.99 -4.21 25.09
CA GLY A 224 14.09 -2.79 25.49
C GLY A 224 15.25 -2.03 24.82
N SER A 225 15.73 -2.50 23.67
CA SER A 225 16.79 -1.86 22.88
C SER A 225 16.24 -1.31 21.55
N SER A 226 16.81 -0.20 21.10
CA SER A 226 16.47 0.36 19.77
C SER A 226 17.15 -0.35 18.59
N PHE A 227 18.03 -1.31 18.88
CA PHE A 227 18.78 -2.05 17.87
C PHE A 227 18.52 -3.56 17.99
N MET A 228 18.14 -4.18 16.88
CA MET A 228 17.98 -5.64 16.76
C MET A 228 18.98 -6.18 15.73
N GLY A 229 19.71 -7.22 16.09
CA GLY A 229 20.61 -7.92 15.18
C GLY A 229 22.04 -7.95 15.65
N GLN A 230 22.94 -8.24 14.71
CA GLN A 230 24.37 -8.37 14.97
C GLN A 230 25.05 -7.01 15.04
N THR A 231 25.77 -6.76 16.13
CA THR A 231 26.60 -5.56 16.27
C THR A 231 27.93 -5.78 15.54
N ASN A 232 28.19 -4.96 14.54
CA ASN A 232 29.40 -5.02 13.73
C ASN A 232 29.88 -3.61 13.33
N VAL A 233 30.81 -3.50 12.40
CA VAL A 233 31.39 -2.22 11.96
C VAL A 233 30.32 -1.22 11.44
N MET A 234 29.18 -1.70 10.95
CA MET A 234 28.13 -0.83 10.44
C MET A 234 27.57 0.12 11.51
N GLN A 235 27.55 -0.28 12.78
CA GLN A 235 27.10 0.55 13.89
C GLN A 235 28.10 1.65 14.28
N LEU A 236 29.34 1.57 13.77
CA LEU A 236 30.35 2.61 13.92
C LEU A 236 30.34 3.63 12.79
N LEU A 237 29.59 3.36 11.72
CA LEU A 237 29.50 4.25 10.57
C LEU A 237 28.44 5.32 10.79
N ASN A 238 28.80 6.57 10.52
CA ASN A 238 27.83 7.65 10.42
C ASN A 238 27.34 7.73 8.97
N ILE A 239 26.22 7.06 8.69
CA ILE A 239 25.60 7.10 7.37
C ILE A 239 24.92 8.46 7.20
N LYS A 240 25.34 9.23 6.20
CA LYS A 240 24.74 10.51 5.84
C LYS A 240 23.86 10.32 4.61
N THR A 241 22.68 10.89 4.67
CA THR A 241 21.81 10.99 3.50
C THR A 241 22.08 12.33 2.80
N VAL A 242 22.48 12.25 1.54
CA VAL A 242 22.52 13.44 0.66
C VAL A 242 21.20 13.44 -0.11
N ALA A 243 20.36 14.42 0.18
CA ALA A 243 19.08 14.57 -0.50
C ALA A 243 19.17 15.74 -1.48
N GLU A 244 19.10 15.43 -2.76
CA GLU A 244 19.04 16.43 -3.82
C GLU A 244 17.61 16.57 -4.32
N ARG A 245 17.19 17.83 -4.52
CA ARG A 245 15.91 18.10 -5.18
C ARG A 245 16.02 17.63 -6.63
N ARG A 246 15.20 16.64 -7.00
CA ARG A 246 15.07 16.27 -8.40
C ARG A 246 14.19 17.31 -9.09
N GLU A 247 14.70 17.96 -10.14
CA GLU A 247 13.89 18.84 -10.97
C GLU A 247 12.72 18.09 -11.59
N ASN A 248 11.57 18.76 -11.68
CA ASN A 248 10.42 18.24 -12.38
C ASN A 248 10.67 18.31 -13.87
N MET A 249 10.94 17.15 -14.46
CA MET A 249 10.94 17.04 -15.92
C MET A 249 9.50 16.95 -16.38
N LEU A 250 9.04 17.96 -17.09
CA LEU A 250 7.75 17.92 -17.76
C LEU A 250 7.94 17.27 -19.13
N TRP A 251 7.07 16.33 -19.45
CA TRP A 251 6.97 15.73 -20.78
C TRP A 251 5.50 15.55 -21.13
N LEU A 252 5.23 15.46 -22.42
CA LEU A 252 3.93 15.10 -22.96
C LEU A 252 3.98 13.67 -23.46
N ARG A 253 3.15 12.78 -22.91
CA ARG A 253 3.00 11.40 -23.38
C ARG A 253 1.58 11.17 -23.88
N LEU A 254 1.50 10.51 -25.02
CA LEU A 254 0.29 10.16 -25.74
C LEU A 254 0.38 8.71 -26.20
N PRO A 255 -0.74 8.06 -26.60
CA PRO A 255 -0.68 6.87 -27.44
C PRO A 255 0.21 7.10 -28.68
N GLU A 256 0.82 6.06 -29.20
CA GLU A 256 1.63 6.15 -30.42
C GLU A 256 0.83 6.77 -31.57
N LYS A 257 -0.46 6.42 -31.67
CA LYS A 257 -1.39 6.94 -32.66
C LYS A 257 -2.77 7.23 -32.04
N VAL A 258 -3.36 8.36 -32.43
CA VAL A 258 -4.73 8.73 -32.12
C VAL A 258 -5.46 8.96 -33.43
N TYR A 259 -6.35 8.06 -33.82
CA TYR A 259 -7.27 8.23 -34.92
C TYR A 259 -8.49 9.03 -34.48
N PHE A 260 -8.84 10.10 -35.17
CA PHE A 260 -9.98 10.94 -34.83
C PHE A 260 -10.68 11.38 -36.12
N LYS A 261 -11.72 10.72 -36.47
CA LYS A 261 -12.67 11.10 -37.53
C LYS A 261 -13.79 10.08 -37.52
N LYS A 262 -15.03 10.53 -37.72
CA LYS A 262 -16.14 9.64 -37.94
C LYS A 262 -15.82 8.66 -39.08
N GLY A 263 -15.99 7.36 -38.87
CA GLY A 263 -15.67 6.29 -39.82
C GLY A 263 -14.19 5.96 -39.95
N CYS A 264 -13.32 6.33 -38.98
CA CYS A 264 -11.91 6.01 -39.04
C CYS A 264 -11.55 4.60 -38.56
N ALA A 265 -12.41 3.95 -37.78
CA ALA A 265 -12.11 2.64 -37.20
C ALA A 265 -11.71 1.57 -38.25
N PRO A 266 -12.39 1.44 -39.39
CA PRO A 266 -11.96 0.49 -40.42
C PRO A 266 -10.57 0.75 -40.99
N VAL A 267 -10.13 2.01 -41.03
CA VAL A 267 -8.79 2.38 -41.50
C VAL A 267 -7.74 2.07 -40.45
N ALA A 268 -8.00 2.45 -39.21
CA ALA A 268 -7.08 2.20 -38.08
C ALA A 268 -6.87 0.68 -37.84
N LEU A 269 -7.93 -0.12 -37.91
CA LEU A 269 -7.84 -1.57 -37.70
C LEU A 269 -6.97 -2.28 -38.74
N LYS A 270 -6.81 -1.74 -39.95
CA LYS A 270 -5.90 -2.31 -40.95
C LYS A 270 -4.45 -2.28 -40.54
N GLU A 271 -4.04 -1.28 -39.75
CA GLU A 271 -2.66 -1.20 -39.27
C GLU A 271 -2.30 -2.37 -38.35
N LEU A 272 -3.27 -2.97 -37.66
CA LEU A 272 -3.00 -4.14 -36.82
C LEU A 272 -2.41 -5.29 -37.65
N ARG A 273 -2.85 -5.45 -38.91
CA ARG A 273 -2.27 -6.40 -39.83
C ARG A 273 -1.01 -5.85 -40.51
N ASP A 274 -1.08 -4.64 -41.05
CA ASP A 274 -0.12 -4.12 -42.01
C ASP A 274 1.16 -3.58 -41.34
N GLU A 275 1.05 -2.97 -40.17
CA GLU A 275 2.19 -2.38 -39.42
C GLU A 275 2.60 -3.23 -38.23
N TYR A 276 1.60 -3.68 -37.41
CA TYR A 276 1.89 -4.42 -36.17
C TYR A 276 1.96 -5.94 -36.40
N ASN A 277 1.58 -6.43 -37.59
CA ASN A 277 1.57 -7.87 -37.95
C ASN A 277 0.80 -8.77 -36.96
N CYS A 278 -0.27 -8.24 -36.35
CA CYS A 278 -1.11 -8.94 -35.39
C CYS A 278 -1.87 -10.10 -36.06
N LYS A 279 -2.07 -11.17 -35.29
CA LYS A 279 -2.77 -12.41 -35.75
C LYS A 279 -3.93 -12.80 -34.87
N ARG A 280 -3.99 -12.30 -33.62
CA ARG A 280 -4.95 -12.76 -32.63
C ARG A 280 -5.43 -11.56 -31.80
N ALA A 281 -6.67 -11.11 -32.03
CA ALA A 281 -7.28 -9.99 -31.36
C ALA A 281 -8.24 -10.46 -30.26
N PHE A 282 -8.03 -10.00 -29.02
CA PHE A 282 -8.91 -10.26 -27.90
C PHE A 282 -9.75 -9.02 -27.62
N ILE A 283 -11.05 -9.10 -27.86
CA ILE A 283 -11.99 -7.98 -27.69
C ILE A 283 -12.49 -7.95 -26.26
N ILE A 284 -12.44 -6.76 -25.62
CA ILE A 284 -12.93 -6.52 -24.27
C ILE A 284 -14.02 -5.45 -24.36
N THR A 285 -15.24 -5.78 -23.86
CA THR A 285 -16.41 -4.90 -23.90
C THR A 285 -17.38 -5.24 -22.76
N ASP A 286 -18.44 -4.49 -22.59
CA ASP A 286 -19.54 -4.86 -21.69
C ASP A 286 -20.65 -5.66 -22.42
N ALA A 287 -21.48 -6.38 -21.64
CA ALA A 287 -22.51 -7.24 -22.18
C ALA A 287 -23.52 -6.48 -23.04
N THR A 288 -23.90 -5.26 -22.64
CA THR A 288 -24.89 -4.44 -23.36
C THR A 288 -24.37 -4.07 -24.75
N LEU A 289 -23.13 -3.60 -24.84
CA LEU A 289 -22.54 -3.22 -26.13
C LEU A 289 -22.35 -4.43 -27.05
N PHE A 290 -21.98 -5.57 -26.46
CA PHE A 290 -21.83 -6.81 -27.20
C PHE A 290 -23.16 -7.29 -27.77
N GLU A 291 -24.22 -7.32 -26.96
CA GLU A 291 -25.58 -7.70 -27.38
C GLU A 291 -26.20 -6.74 -28.41
N LEU A 292 -25.84 -5.45 -28.36
CA LEU A 292 -26.25 -4.44 -29.34
C LEU A 292 -25.45 -4.52 -30.65
N GLY A 293 -24.51 -5.45 -30.79
CA GLY A 293 -23.71 -5.65 -32.01
C GLY A 293 -22.67 -4.54 -32.26
N MET A 294 -22.31 -3.76 -31.24
CA MET A 294 -21.35 -2.65 -31.40
C MET A 294 -19.93 -3.15 -31.78
N CYS A 295 -19.61 -4.40 -31.49
CA CYS A 295 -18.34 -5.03 -31.84
C CYS A 295 -18.35 -5.72 -33.20
N ASP A 296 -19.52 -6.01 -33.80
CA ASP A 296 -19.66 -6.90 -34.96
C ASP A 296 -18.86 -6.43 -36.19
N SER A 297 -18.89 -5.14 -36.47
CA SER A 297 -18.18 -4.56 -37.61
C SER A 297 -16.66 -4.71 -37.46
N ALA A 298 -16.13 -4.48 -36.23
CA ALA A 298 -14.72 -4.64 -35.96
C ALA A 298 -14.29 -6.12 -36.00
N ILE A 299 -15.06 -7.02 -35.37
CA ILE A 299 -14.82 -8.47 -35.40
C ILE A 299 -14.79 -8.99 -36.85
N LYS A 300 -15.83 -8.68 -37.59
CA LYS A 300 -15.93 -9.11 -39.01
C LYS A 300 -14.75 -8.64 -39.84
N GLN A 301 -14.37 -7.38 -39.70
CA GLN A 301 -13.23 -6.83 -40.43
C GLN A 301 -11.91 -7.50 -40.02
N LEU A 302 -11.66 -7.76 -38.74
CA LEU A 302 -10.46 -8.46 -38.27
C LEU A 302 -10.39 -9.87 -38.85
N GLU A 303 -11.49 -10.62 -38.83
CA GLU A 303 -11.57 -11.95 -39.39
C GLU A 303 -11.34 -11.98 -40.93
N GLU A 304 -11.93 -11.02 -41.67
CA GLU A 304 -11.70 -10.83 -43.10
C GLU A 304 -10.22 -10.52 -43.43
N MET A 305 -9.50 -9.89 -42.47
CA MET A 305 -8.06 -9.64 -42.59
C MET A 305 -7.19 -10.82 -42.13
N GLY A 306 -7.80 -11.94 -41.71
CA GLY A 306 -7.10 -13.13 -41.23
C GLY A 306 -6.58 -13.04 -39.80
N ILE A 307 -7.11 -12.11 -39.01
CA ILE A 307 -6.82 -11.99 -37.59
C ILE A 307 -7.90 -12.76 -36.81
N ALA A 308 -7.51 -13.80 -36.09
CA ALA A 308 -8.42 -14.57 -35.26
C ALA A 308 -8.97 -13.70 -34.11
N THR A 309 -10.24 -13.86 -33.76
CA THR A 309 -10.91 -13.07 -32.73
C THR A 309 -11.40 -13.93 -31.58
N SER A 310 -11.39 -13.38 -30.37
CA SER A 310 -12.07 -13.89 -29.18
C SER A 310 -12.57 -12.71 -28.37
N ALA A 311 -13.64 -12.87 -27.58
CA ALA A 311 -14.25 -11.77 -26.86
C ALA A 311 -14.52 -12.09 -25.38
N PHE A 312 -14.34 -11.11 -24.51
CA PHE A 312 -14.78 -11.10 -23.13
C PHE A 312 -15.67 -9.88 -22.90
N TYR A 313 -16.90 -10.10 -22.45
CA TYR A 313 -17.92 -9.05 -22.32
C TYR A 313 -18.64 -9.03 -20.98
N ASN A 314 -18.14 -9.73 -19.98
CA ASN A 314 -18.72 -9.78 -18.63
C ASN A 314 -18.20 -8.66 -17.70
N ILE A 315 -18.32 -7.40 -18.14
CA ILE A 315 -17.83 -6.22 -17.43
C ILE A 315 -19.00 -5.43 -16.87
N ARG A 316 -18.86 -4.97 -15.61
CA ARG A 316 -19.83 -4.08 -14.94
C ARG A 316 -19.48 -2.61 -15.15
N VAL A 317 -20.46 -1.74 -14.91
CA VAL A 317 -20.29 -0.28 -14.97
C VAL A 317 -19.27 0.23 -13.93
N ASP A 318 -19.16 -0.40 -12.76
CA ASP A 318 -18.08 -0.17 -11.78
C ASP A 318 -17.17 -1.40 -11.81
N PRO A 319 -16.05 -1.38 -12.55
CA PRO A 319 -15.27 -2.57 -12.83
C PRO A 319 -14.61 -3.10 -11.57
N GLN A 320 -14.71 -4.41 -11.38
CA GLN A 320 -14.10 -5.10 -10.24
C GLN A 320 -12.93 -5.95 -10.70
N ILE A 321 -11.89 -6.02 -9.86
CA ILE A 321 -10.71 -6.86 -10.14
C ILE A 321 -11.14 -8.33 -10.33
N GLN A 322 -12.14 -8.78 -9.60
CA GLN A 322 -12.69 -10.13 -9.72
C GLN A 322 -13.33 -10.39 -11.09
N ASP A 323 -13.90 -9.37 -11.73
CA ASP A 323 -14.45 -9.51 -13.08
C ASP A 323 -13.32 -9.58 -14.12
N ALA A 324 -12.28 -8.76 -14.00
CA ALA A 324 -11.08 -8.87 -14.83
C ALA A 324 -10.45 -10.28 -14.72
N MET A 325 -10.34 -10.82 -13.52
CA MET A 325 -9.81 -12.16 -13.27
C MET A 325 -10.61 -13.27 -13.94
N LYS A 326 -11.93 -13.12 -14.13
CA LYS A 326 -12.75 -14.11 -14.86
C LYS A 326 -12.39 -14.20 -16.34
N GLY A 327 -11.93 -13.14 -16.94
CA GLY A 327 -11.51 -13.10 -18.34
C GLY A 327 -10.10 -13.65 -18.57
N MET A 328 -9.24 -13.69 -17.55
CA MET A 328 -7.84 -14.10 -17.69
C MET A 328 -7.63 -15.54 -18.21
N PRO A 329 -8.39 -16.58 -17.79
CA PRO A 329 -8.23 -17.92 -18.34
C PRO A 329 -8.42 -17.97 -19.86
N ALA A 330 -9.48 -17.33 -20.39
CA ALA A 330 -9.75 -17.28 -21.81
C ALA A 330 -8.67 -16.49 -22.56
N MET A 331 -8.19 -15.38 -22.00
CA MET A 331 -7.10 -14.59 -22.59
C MET A 331 -5.78 -15.38 -22.63
N ASN A 332 -5.43 -16.07 -21.56
CA ASN A 332 -4.20 -16.88 -21.48
C ASN A 332 -4.22 -18.09 -22.44
N GLU A 333 -5.39 -18.71 -22.65
CA GLU A 333 -5.57 -19.78 -23.63
C GLU A 333 -5.49 -19.24 -25.06
N PHE A 334 -6.15 -18.13 -25.32
CA PHE A 334 -6.21 -17.50 -26.64
C PHE A 334 -4.86 -16.88 -27.03
N LYS A 335 -4.06 -16.37 -26.12
CA LYS A 335 -2.73 -15.75 -26.32
C LYS A 335 -2.75 -14.62 -27.36
N PRO A 336 -3.46 -13.52 -27.11
CA PRO A 336 -3.56 -12.42 -28.05
C PRO A 336 -2.22 -11.70 -28.23
N ASP A 337 -2.00 -11.18 -29.43
CA ASP A 337 -0.95 -10.20 -29.74
C ASP A 337 -1.52 -8.76 -29.84
N VAL A 338 -2.85 -8.63 -29.83
CA VAL A 338 -3.54 -7.35 -29.66
C VAL A 338 -4.80 -7.52 -28.79
N ILE A 339 -4.99 -6.59 -27.88
CA ILE A 339 -6.20 -6.44 -27.06
C ILE A 339 -6.94 -5.22 -27.58
N ILE A 340 -8.23 -5.35 -27.87
CA ILE A 340 -9.07 -4.26 -28.37
C ILE A 340 -10.19 -4.00 -27.37
N ALA A 341 -10.12 -2.87 -26.65
CA ALA A 341 -11.18 -2.42 -25.76
C ALA A 341 -12.20 -1.60 -26.54
N ILE A 342 -13.46 -2.04 -26.59
CA ILE A 342 -14.58 -1.30 -27.20
C ILE A 342 -15.58 -0.99 -26.11
N GLY A 343 -15.67 0.27 -25.67
CA GLY A 343 -16.59 0.62 -24.58
C GLY A 343 -16.30 1.95 -23.92
N GLY A 344 -16.99 2.21 -22.82
CA GLY A 344 -16.72 3.36 -21.96
C GLY A 344 -15.51 3.12 -21.06
N GLY A 345 -15.29 4.04 -20.11
CA GLY A 345 -14.16 3.96 -19.16
C GLY A 345 -14.04 2.61 -18.48
N SER A 346 -15.14 2.02 -18.01
CA SER A 346 -15.14 0.71 -17.32
C SER A 346 -14.54 -0.44 -18.17
N ALA A 347 -14.88 -0.49 -19.46
CA ALA A 347 -14.37 -1.49 -20.37
C ALA A 347 -12.88 -1.26 -20.65
N ILE A 348 -12.46 0.00 -20.88
CA ILE A 348 -11.07 0.36 -21.14
C ILE A 348 -10.21 0.11 -19.90
N ASP A 349 -10.69 0.48 -18.72
CA ASP A 349 -9.99 0.26 -17.46
C ASP A 349 -9.81 -1.23 -17.16
N THR A 350 -10.85 -2.04 -17.35
CA THR A 350 -10.74 -3.51 -17.25
C THR A 350 -9.72 -4.05 -18.25
N ALA A 351 -9.71 -3.54 -19.47
CA ALA A 351 -8.76 -3.97 -20.48
C ALA A 351 -7.31 -3.65 -20.12
N LYS A 352 -7.05 -2.47 -19.53
CA LYS A 352 -5.71 -2.11 -19.02
C LYS A 352 -5.23 -3.04 -17.92
N ILE A 353 -6.12 -3.40 -16.98
CA ILE A 353 -5.81 -4.35 -15.91
C ILE A 353 -5.55 -5.76 -16.49
N MET A 354 -6.41 -6.24 -17.37
CA MET A 354 -6.22 -7.54 -18.00
C MET A 354 -4.94 -7.59 -18.86
N TRP A 355 -4.64 -6.50 -19.56
CA TRP A 355 -3.39 -6.35 -20.32
C TRP A 355 -2.16 -6.45 -19.41
N LEU A 356 -2.15 -5.70 -18.27
CA LEU A 356 -1.08 -5.74 -17.28
C LEU A 356 -0.90 -7.17 -16.73
N MET A 357 -1.97 -7.83 -16.30
CA MET A 357 -1.92 -9.19 -15.75
C MET A 357 -1.50 -10.23 -16.79
N TYR A 358 -1.84 -10.02 -18.06
CA TYR A 358 -1.44 -10.89 -19.16
C TYR A 358 0.06 -10.78 -19.48
N GLU A 359 0.58 -9.55 -19.51
CA GLU A 359 1.99 -9.32 -19.79
C GLU A 359 2.89 -9.68 -18.61
N HIS A 360 2.45 -9.35 -17.38
CA HIS A 360 3.23 -9.43 -16.15
C HIS A 360 2.43 -10.10 -15.02
N PRO A 361 2.16 -11.42 -15.12
CA PRO A 361 1.42 -12.15 -14.10
C PRO A 361 2.18 -12.27 -12.75
N GLU A 362 3.47 -11.97 -12.75
CA GLU A 362 4.34 -11.95 -11.57
C GLU A 362 4.15 -10.72 -10.67
N GLU A 363 3.55 -9.64 -11.19
CA GLU A 363 3.44 -8.37 -10.48
C GLU A 363 2.43 -8.41 -9.34
N ASN A 364 2.80 -7.78 -8.21
CA ASN A 364 1.89 -7.63 -7.08
C ASN A 364 1.00 -6.40 -7.28
N PHE A 365 -0.28 -6.61 -7.38
CA PHE A 365 -1.28 -5.55 -7.58
C PHE A 365 -1.22 -4.45 -6.50
N LEU A 366 -0.99 -4.80 -5.22
CA LEU A 366 -0.93 -3.84 -4.12
C LEU A 366 0.28 -2.91 -4.22
N ASP A 367 1.41 -3.41 -4.71
CA ASP A 367 2.61 -2.59 -4.94
C ASP A 367 2.38 -1.60 -6.08
N LEU A 368 1.65 -2.01 -7.13
CA LEU A 368 1.26 -1.17 -8.26
C LEU A 368 0.26 -0.07 -7.85
N ALA A 369 -0.62 -0.36 -6.87
CA ALA A 369 -1.61 0.56 -6.34
C ALA A 369 -1.07 1.52 -5.26
N THR A 370 0.25 1.57 -5.04
CA THR A 370 0.86 2.48 -4.07
C THR A 370 0.59 3.94 -4.42
N VAL A 371 0.08 4.70 -3.46
CA VAL A 371 -0.23 6.13 -3.59
C VAL A 371 1.02 6.95 -3.97
N PHE A 372 0.84 7.93 -4.83
CA PHE A 372 1.90 8.83 -5.31
C PHE A 372 1.39 10.27 -5.39
N ILE A 373 2.30 11.23 -5.35
CA ILE A 373 1.98 12.66 -5.57
C ILE A 373 2.24 13.05 -7.04
N ASP A 374 3.28 12.50 -7.64
CA ASP A 374 3.66 12.75 -9.03
C ASP A 374 3.94 11.42 -9.73
N ILE A 375 3.10 11.06 -10.69
CA ILE A 375 3.20 9.83 -11.49
C ILE A 375 4.59 9.64 -12.11
N ARG A 376 5.33 10.73 -12.37
CA ARG A 376 6.68 10.72 -12.95
C ARG A 376 7.77 10.35 -11.95
N LYS A 377 7.45 10.32 -10.65
CA LYS A 377 8.39 10.11 -9.54
C LYS A 377 8.01 8.94 -8.63
N ARG A 378 7.32 7.95 -9.16
CA ARG A 378 6.92 6.77 -8.38
C ARG A 378 8.12 6.01 -7.83
N VAL A 379 7.98 5.50 -6.62
CA VAL A 379 8.96 4.60 -6.00
C VAL A 379 8.89 3.22 -6.65
N TYR A 380 7.69 2.67 -6.78
CA TYR A 380 7.45 1.43 -7.52
C TYR A 380 7.24 1.75 -9.00
N LYS A 381 8.03 1.13 -9.86
CA LYS A 381 7.95 1.33 -11.31
C LYS A 381 7.14 0.20 -11.94
N PHE A 382 6.22 0.56 -12.80
CA PHE A 382 5.52 -0.41 -13.63
C PHE A 382 6.50 -1.11 -14.58
N PRO A 383 6.26 -2.39 -14.87
CA PRO A 383 7.02 -3.11 -15.87
C PRO A 383 6.74 -2.54 -17.28
N LYS A 384 7.62 -2.82 -18.22
CA LYS A 384 7.46 -2.37 -19.60
C LYS A 384 6.29 -3.09 -20.27
N MET A 385 5.30 -2.31 -20.71
CA MET A 385 4.12 -2.83 -21.37
C MET A 385 4.25 -2.88 -22.90
N GLY A 386 3.37 -3.62 -23.56
CA GLY A 386 3.28 -3.69 -25.01
C GLY A 386 4.30 -4.64 -25.66
N ILE A 387 4.85 -5.58 -24.89
CA ILE A 387 5.83 -6.58 -25.38
C ILE A 387 5.13 -7.80 -25.95
N LYS A 388 4.16 -8.39 -25.21
CA LYS A 388 3.41 -9.57 -25.66
C LYS A 388 2.22 -9.19 -26.53
N SER A 389 1.55 -8.08 -26.21
CA SER A 389 0.34 -7.62 -26.89
C SER A 389 0.25 -6.10 -26.94
N LYS A 390 -0.38 -5.59 -27.97
CA LYS A 390 -0.72 -4.16 -28.08
C LYS A 390 -2.09 -3.90 -27.46
N LEU A 391 -2.30 -2.70 -26.89
CA LEU A 391 -3.62 -2.27 -26.44
C LEU A 391 -4.17 -1.22 -27.39
N VAL A 392 -5.35 -1.47 -27.93
CA VAL A 392 -6.13 -0.56 -28.78
C VAL A 392 -7.44 -0.22 -28.09
N CYS A 393 -7.79 1.07 -28.00
CA CYS A 393 -9.00 1.51 -27.35
C CYS A 393 -9.94 2.23 -28.32
N ILE A 394 -11.20 1.81 -28.37
CA ILE A 394 -12.30 2.43 -29.14
C ILE A 394 -13.36 2.89 -28.13
N PRO A 395 -13.36 4.17 -27.72
CA PRO A 395 -14.33 4.65 -26.76
C PRO A 395 -15.73 4.74 -27.34
N THR A 396 -16.75 4.38 -26.55
CA THR A 396 -18.17 4.51 -26.89
C THR A 396 -18.87 5.63 -26.12
N THR A 397 -18.14 6.31 -25.23
CA THR A 397 -18.59 7.46 -24.46
C THR A 397 -17.67 8.67 -24.69
N ALA A 398 -18.25 9.86 -24.71
CA ALA A 398 -17.49 11.11 -24.77
C ALA A 398 -17.41 11.69 -23.34
N GLY A 399 -16.45 11.21 -22.55
CA GLY A 399 -16.34 11.55 -21.12
C GLY A 399 -14.96 11.31 -20.54
N THR A 400 -14.65 10.06 -20.24
CA THR A 400 -13.49 9.68 -19.42
C THR A 400 -12.14 9.92 -20.06
N GLY A 401 -12.04 9.93 -21.39
CA GLY A 401 -10.75 10.01 -22.09
C GLY A 401 -9.81 8.84 -21.80
N SER A 402 -10.31 7.71 -21.25
CA SER A 402 -9.46 6.57 -20.85
C SER A 402 -8.63 6.00 -21.99
N GLU A 403 -9.06 6.17 -23.25
CA GLU A 403 -8.33 5.75 -24.45
C GLU A 403 -6.99 6.47 -24.65
N VAL A 404 -6.77 7.61 -24.00
CA VAL A 404 -5.55 8.43 -24.11
C VAL A 404 -4.89 8.71 -22.74
N THR A 405 -5.31 8.04 -21.69
CA THR A 405 -4.81 8.27 -20.33
C THR A 405 -3.99 7.11 -19.77
N PRO A 406 -3.02 7.39 -18.88
CA PRO A 406 -2.22 6.39 -18.19
C PRO A 406 -2.88 5.84 -16.92
N PHE A 407 -4.17 6.10 -16.72
CA PHE A 407 -4.91 5.75 -15.52
C PHE A 407 -5.84 4.56 -15.76
N THR A 408 -6.10 3.82 -14.68
CA THR A 408 -7.18 2.84 -14.61
C THR A 408 -7.68 2.76 -13.17
N ILE A 409 -8.99 2.70 -12.98
CA ILE A 409 -9.63 2.60 -11.68
C ILE A 409 -10.37 1.28 -11.61
N ILE A 410 -10.04 0.47 -10.60
CA ILE A 410 -10.70 -0.81 -10.39
C ILE A 410 -11.10 -0.97 -8.93
N SER A 411 -12.26 -1.57 -8.68
CA SER A 411 -12.77 -1.82 -7.34
C SER A 411 -12.46 -3.25 -6.89
N ASP A 412 -12.27 -3.45 -5.60
CA ASP A 412 -12.22 -4.78 -5.01
C ASP A 412 -13.59 -5.13 -4.40
N ALA A 413 -14.24 -6.17 -4.91
CA ALA A 413 -15.56 -6.62 -4.44
C ALA A 413 -15.57 -7.06 -2.97
N ASN A 414 -14.43 -7.51 -2.43
CA ASN A 414 -14.34 -8.04 -1.07
C ASN A 414 -14.23 -6.91 -0.03
N THR A 415 -13.52 -5.85 -0.36
CA THR A 415 -13.24 -4.74 0.57
C THR A 415 -14.01 -3.48 0.25
N GLY A 416 -14.59 -3.36 -0.96
CA GLY A 416 -15.18 -2.12 -1.48
C GLY A 416 -14.15 -1.04 -1.82
N ALA A 417 -12.86 -1.31 -1.64
CA ALA A 417 -11.81 -0.35 -1.94
C ALA A 417 -11.69 -0.10 -3.44
N LYS A 418 -11.47 1.17 -3.82
CA LYS A 418 -11.11 1.58 -5.17
C LYS A 418 -9.61 1.76 -5.28
N TRP A 419 -9.02 1.10 -6.25
CA TRP A 419 -7.59 1.11 -6.52
C TRP A 419 -7.31 1.88 -7.81
N PRO A 420 -6.86 3.13 -7.72
CA PRO A 420 -6.37 3.85 -8.88
C PRO A 420 -4.94 3.37 -9.18
N LEU A 421 -4.73 2.83 -10.38
CA LEU A 421 -3.41 2.54 -10.90
C LEU A 421 -3.06 3.61 -11.93
N ALA A 422 -1.86 4.14 -11.83
CA ALA A 422 -1.41 5.18 -12.73
C ALA A 422 0.07 4.99 -13.07
N ASP A 423 0.34 4.77 -14.33
CA ASP A 423 1.68 4.81 -14.89
C ASP A 423 1.59 5.00 -16.40
N TYR A 424 2.52 5.72 -16.99
CA TYR A 424 2.55 5.93 -18.44
C TYR A 424 2.73 4.64 -19.25
N GLU A 425 3.13 3.54 -18.63
CA GLU A 425 3.16 2.23 -19.26
C GLU A 425 1.75 1.69 -19.53
N LEU A 426 0.70 2.20 -18.84
CA LEU A 426 -0.71 1.86 -19.12
C LEU A 426 -1.34 2.66 -20.27
N LEU A 427 -0.60 3.58 -20.89
CA LEU A 427 -1.08 4.26 -22.09
C LEU A 427 -1.36 3.24 -23.20
N PRO A 428 -2.56 3.27 -23.81
CA PRO A 428 -2.82 2.42 -24.99
C PRO A 428 -1.84 2.68 -26.11
N THR A 429 -1.56 1.65 -26.90
CA THR A 429 -0.73 1.80 -28.11
C THR A 429 -1.46 2.67 -29.13
N MET A 430 -2.78 2.47 -29.30
CA MET A 430 -3.60 3.20 -30.27
C MET A 430 -4.94 3.56 -29.68
N ALA A 431 -5.37 4.79 -29.87
CA ALA A 431 -6.74 5.25 -29.60
C ALA A 431 -7.48 5.47 -30.93
N ILE A 432 -8.72 4.99 -31.02
CA ILE A 432 -9.58 5.15 -32.21
C ILE A 432 -10.85 5.89 -31.79
N VAL A 433 -10.82 7.22 -31.91
CA VAL A 433 -11.90 8.11 -31.55
C VAL A 433 -12.85 8.24 -32.73
N ASP A 434 -13.68 7.24 -32.93
CA ASP A 434 -14.66 7.20 -34.00
C ASP A 434 -16.06 7.50 -33.45
N ALA A 435 -16.61 8.65 -33.87
CA ALA A 435 -17.91 9.09 -33.40
C ALA A 435 -19.06 8.13 -33.76
N ASP A 436 -18.90 7.23 -34.73
CA ASP A 436 -19.92 6.23 -35.04
C ASP A 436 -20.24 5.33 -33.85
N TYR A 437 -19.26 5.05 -32.99
CA TYR A 437 -19.45 4.29 -31.74
C TYR A 437 -20.17 5.08 -30.64
N MET A 438 -20.31 6.42 -30.79
CA MET A 438 -20.91 7.33 -29.79
C MET A 438 -22.23 7.93 -30.24
N MET A 439 -22.64 7.73 -31.48
CA MET A 439 -23.83 8.39 -32.04
C MET A 439 -25.11 8.15 -31.24
N ASN A 440 -25.30 6.93 -30.76
CA ASN A 440 -26.51 6.51 -30.07
C ASN A 440 -26.41 6.58 -28.53
N LEU A 441 -25.41 7.29 -28.00
CA LEU A 441 -25.25 7.45 -26.54
C LEU A 441 -26.50 8.08 -25.92
N PRO A 442 -27.15 7.46 -24.91
CA PRO A 442 -28.36 7.96 -24.29
C PRO A 442 -28.16 9.36 -23.68
N PRO A 443 -29.26 10.19 -23.60
CA PRO A 443 -29.18 11.55 -23.06
C PRO A 443 -28.55 11.62 -21.65
N LYS A 444 -28.96 10.74 -20.72
CA LYS A 444 -28.38 10.71 -19.36
C LYS A 444 -26.90 10.41 -19.34
N ALA A 445 -26.44 9.50 -20.19
CA ALA A 445 -25.02 9.21 -20.33
C ALA A 445 -24.28 10.40 -21.00
N THR A 446 -24.87 11.01 -22.02
CA THR A 446 -24.34 12.22 -22.68
C THR A 446 -24.18 13.37 -21.68
N GLN A 447 -25.22 13.60 -20.83
CA GLN A 447 -25.23 14.60 -19.78
C GLN A 447 -24.05 14.43 -18.81
N ALA A 448 -23.97 13.26 -18.18
CA ALA A 448 -22.95 12.96 -17.18
C ALA A 448 -21.54 13.00 -17.81
N SER A 449 -21.32 12.22 -18.88
CA SER A 449 -19.99 12.15 -19.51
C SER A 449 -19.54 13.49 -20.10
N GLY A 450 -20.47 14.26 -20.67
CA GLY A 450 -20.13 15.55 -21.29
C GLY A 450 -19.74 16.65 -20.30
N TYR A 451 -20.38 16.70 -19.11
CA TYR A 451 -19.94 17.64 -18.06
C TYR A 451 -18.62 17.21 -17.41
N ASP A 452 -18.38 15.90 -17.35
CA ASP A 452 -17.10 15.33 -16.94
C ASP A 452 -15.94 15.85 -17.80
N VAL A 453 -16.12 15.91 -19.13
CA VAL A 453 -15.15 16.50 -20.05
C VAL A 453 -14.82 17.94 -19.67
N LEU A 454 -15.84 18.76 -19.30
CA LEU A 454 -15.60 20.13 -18.85
C LEU A 454 -14.73 20.15 -17.60
N THR A 455 -15.08 19.32 -16.63
CA THR A 455 -14.35 19.23 -15.36
C THR A 455 -12.90 18.79 -15.59
N HIS A 456 -12.66 17.75 -16.38
CA HIS A 456 -11.33 17.29 -16.78
C HIS A 456 -10.49 18.43 -17.39
N ALA A 457 -11.06 19.12 -18.37
CA ALA A 457 -10.35 20.17 -19.09
C ALA A 457 -10.04 21.39 -18.21
N VAL A 458 -10.99 21.81 -17.36
CA VAL A 458 -10.80 22.96 -16.48
C VAL A 458 -9.81 22.62 -15.36
N GLU A 459 -9.91 21.47 -14.73
CA GLU A 459 -8.94 21.07 -13.70
C GLU A 459 -7.54 20.91 -14.29
N ALA A 460 -7.39 20.30 -15.46
CA ALA A 460 -6.11 20.23 -16.16
C ALA A 460 -5.50 21.62 -16.47
N TYR A 461 -6.35 22.59 -16.81
CA TYR A 461 -5.93 23.95 -17.14
C TYR A 461 -5.41 24.73 -15.92
N VAL A 462 -6.08 24.57 -14.76
CA VAL A 462 -5.70 25.26 -13.52
C VAL A 462 -4.73 24.47 -12.65
N SER A 463 -4.42 23.23 -13.00
CA SER A 463 -3.53 22.34 -12.26
C SER A 463 -2.13 22.93 -12.06
N VAL A 464 -1.48 22.56 -10.95
CA VAL A 464 -0.06 22.89 -10.71
C VAL A 464 0.89 22.22 -11.71
N PHE A 465 0.43 21.21 -12.45
CA PHE A 465 1.17 20.53 -13.51
C PHE A 465 0.88 21.06 -14.93
N ALA A 466 -0.03 22.03 -15.06
CA ALA A 466 -0.40 22.58 -16.35
C ALA A 466 0.81 23.19 -17.08
N SER A 467 0.78 23.11 -18.39
CA SER A 467 1.81 23.64 -19.29
C SER A 467 1.18 24.17 -20.57
N ASP A 468 1.91 24.95 -21.33
CA ASP A 468 1.44 25.45 -22.64
C ASP A 468 1.01 24.31 -23.57
N TYR A 469 1.68 23.15 -23.47
CA TYR A 469 1.31 21.94 -24.24
C TYR A 469 -0.05 21.39 -23.85
N THR A 470 -0.38 21.33 -22.56
CA THR A 470 -1.67 20.81 -22.07
C THR A 470 -2.79 21.83 -22.18
N ASN A 471 -2.45 23.12 -22.05
CA ASN A 471 -3.41 24.24 -22.07
C ASN A 471 -4.15 24.35 -23.39
N GLY A 472 -3.46 24.13 -24.52
CA GLY A 472 -4.08 24.18 -25.84
C GLY A 472 -5.18 23.10 -26.02
N PHE A 473 -4.94 21.89 -25.53
CA PHE A 473 -5.93 20.82 -25.54
C PHE A 473 -7.12 21.13 -24.62
N ALA A 474 -6.84 21.58 -23.39
CA ALA A 474 -7.85 21.91 -22.40
C ALA A 474 -8.79 23.02 -22.88
N LEU A 475 -8.26 24.14 -23.35
CA LEU A 475 -9.08 25.27 -23.86
C LEU A 475 -9.96 24.86 -25.05
N THR A 476 -9.43 24.04 -25.97
CA THR A 476 -10.20 23.55 -27.12
C THR A 476 -11.35 22.64 -26.64
N ALA A 477 -11.10 21.76 -25.68
CA ALA A 477 -12.12 20.91 -25.09
C ALA A 477 -13.21 21.74 -24.39
N ILE A 478 -12.83 22.70 -23.55
CA ILE A 478 -13.75 23.62 -22.86
C ILE A 478 -14.69 24.29 -23.84
N LYS A 479 -14.15 24.92 -24.90
CA LYS A 479 -14.94 25.60 -25.94
C LYS A 479 -15.93 24.66 -26.62
N ASN A 480 -15.46 23.45 -26.97
CA ASN A 480 -16.32 22.46 -27.62
C ASN A 480 -17.48 22.03 -26.69
N VAL A 481 -17.20 21.80 -25.41
CA VAL A 481 -18.24 21.41 -24.44
C VAL A 481 -19.30 22.51 -24.35
N PHE A 482 -18.95 23.77 -24.11
CA PHE A 482 -19.92 24.85 -24.01
C PHE A 482 -20.79 25.01 -25.27
N LYS A 483 -20.21 24.78 -26.43
CA LYS A 483 -20.91 24.92 -27.69
C LYS A 483 -21.76 23.70 -28.06
N TYR A 484 -21.28 22.51 -27.82
CA TYR A 484 -21.83 21.30 -28.43
C TYR A 484 -22.51 20.34 -27.45
N LEU A 485 -22.21 20.39 -26.16
CA LEU A 485 -22.84 19.50 -25.17
C LEU A 485 -24.36 19.68 -25.09
N PRO A 486 -24.90 20.91 -25.03
CA PRO A 486 -26.38 21.11 -25.04
C PRO A 486 -27.05 20.56 -26.30
N ARG A 487 -26.34 20.68 -27.44
CA ARG A 487 -26.86 20.14 -28.73
C ARG A 487 -26.82 18.62 -28.74
N ALA A 488 -25.70 18.03 -28.34
CA ALA A 488 -25.54 16.57 -28.26
C ALA A 488 -26.52 15.93 -27.28
N TYR A 489 -26.81 16.61 -26.17
CA TYR A 489 -27.81 16.18 -25.18
C TYR A 489 -29.22 16.22 -25.76
N LYS A 490 -29.60 17.35 -26.38
CA LYS A 490 -30.96 17.59 -26.86
C LYS A 490 -31.28 16.80 -28.12
N TYR A 491 -30.37 16.71 -29.07
CA TYR A 491 -30.63 16.16 -30.40
C TYR A 491 -30.05 14.76 -30.64
N GLY A 492 -29.10 14.32 -29.81
CA GLY A 492 -28.49 12.99 -29.89
C GLY A 492 -27.89 12.69 -31.25
N ALA A 493 -28.21 11.51 -31.81
CA ALA A 493 -27.71 11.07 -33.12
C ALA A 493 -28.19 11.97 -34.31
N LYS A 494 -29.17 12.85 -34.11
CA LYS A 494 -29.64 13.79 -35.14
C LYS A 494 -28.70 14.97 -35.35
N ASP A 495 -27.81 15.22 -34.42
CA ASP A 495 -26.80 16.27 -34.51
C ASP A 495 -25.41 15.65 -34.56
N GLU A 496 -25.03 15.18 -35.73
CA GLU A 496 -23.78 14.53 -36.00
C GLU A 496 -22.55 15.42 -35.65
N GLU A 497 -22.62 16.70 -35.99
CA GLU A 497 -21.55 17.65 -35.67
C GLU A 497 -21.31 17.71 -34.16
N ALA A 498 -22.37 17.82 -33.36
CA ALA A 498 -22.27 17.90 -31.92
C ALA A 498 -21.65 16.60 -31.34
N ARG A 499 -22.06 15.43 -31.85
CA ARG A 499 -21.46 14.14 -31.42
C ARG A 499 -19.98 14.04 -31.74
N ILE A 500 -19.58 14.39 -32.96
CA ILE A 500 -18.15 14.41 -33.36
C ILE A 500 -17.37 15.36 -32.47
N LYS A 501 -17.88 16.58 -32.24
CA LYS A 501 -17.19 17.58 -31.44
C LYS A 501 -17.10 17.23 -29.94
N MET A 502 -18.08 16.49 -29.42
CA MET A 502 -17.99 15.96 -28.05
C MET A 502 -17.00 14.79 -27.94
N ALA A 503 -16.90 13.92 -28.96
CA ALA A 503 -15.88 12.89 -29.03
C ALA A 503 -14.46 13.51 -29.07
N ASP A 504 -14.25 14.51 -29.93
CA ASP A 504 -13.01 15.27 -30.00
C ASP A 504 -12.69 15.92 -28.62
N ALA A 505 -13.68 16.58 -27.98
CA ALA A 505 -13.50 17.25 -26.70
C ALA A 505 -13.10 16.27 -25.58
N SER A 506 -13.70 15.10 -25.53
CA SER A 506 -13.36 14.04 -24.57
C SER A 506 -11.91 13.59 -24.70
N CYS A 507 -11.50 13.29 -25.93
CA CYS A 507 -10.12 12.90 -26.21
C CYS A 507 -9.12 14.02 -25.86
N LEU A 508 -9.39 15.27 -26.25
CA LEU A 508 -8.53 16.42 -25.96
C LEU A 508 -8.41 16.68 -24.45
N ALA A 509 -9.52 16.61 -23.71
CA ALA A 509 -9.48 16.72 -22.26
C ALA A 509 -8.71 15.57 -21.63
N GLY A 510 -8.87 14.33 -22.14
CA GLY A 510 -8.09 13.15 -21.76
C GLY A 510 -6.59 13.37 -21.91
N ILE A 511 -6.15 13.88 -23.06
CA ILE A 511 -4.75 14.23 -23.31
C ILE A 511 -4.25 15.30 -22.34
N ALA A 512 -5.08 16.31 -22.07
CA ALA A 512 -4.70 17.41 -21.17
C ALA A 512 -4.46 16.87 -19.74
N PHE A 513 -5.44 16.18 -19.14
CA PHE A 513 -5.30 15.74 -17.76
C PHE A 513 -4.36 14.53 -17.60
N ALA A 514 -4.17 13.70 -18.61
CA ALA A 514 -3.15 12.66 -18.59
C ALA A 514 -1.75 13.20 -18.31
N ASN A 515 -1.50 14.45 -18.67
CA ASN A 515 -0.19 15.11 -18.54
C ASN A 515 -0.19 16.26 -17.51
N ALA A 516 -1.34 16.83 -17.18
CA ALA A 516 -1.49 17.90 -16.19
C ALA A 516 -2.17 17.45 -14.90
N MET A 517 -2.61 16.20 -14.79
CA MET A 517 -3.38 15.66 -13.65
C MET A 517 -4.73 16.39 -13.45
N LEU A 518 -5.43 16.03 -12.41
CA LEU A 518 -6.71 16.59 -12.00
C LEU A 518 -6.57 17.36 -10.69
N GLY A 519 -7.67 17.74 -10.08
CA GLY A 519 -7.70 18.49 -8.84
C GLY A 519 -8.77 17.99 -7.86
N VAL A 520 -9.09 18.85 -6.92
CA VAL A 520 -9.98 18.53 -5.81
C VAL A 520 -11.43 18.28 -6.23
N ASN A 521 -11.87 18.76 -7.40
CA ASN A 521 -13.22 18.47 -7.89
C ASN A 521 -13.41 16.96 -8.09
N HIS A 522 -12.46 16.32 -8.76
CA HIS A 522 -12.47 14.85 -8.93
C HIS A 522 -12.30 14.13 -7.61
N SER A 523 -11.44 14.60 -6.72
CA SER A 523 -11.28 14.01 -5.37
C SER A 523 -12.60 13.98 -4.61
N LEU A 524 -13.34 15.07 -4.63
CA LEU A 524 -14.67 15.15 -4.00
C LEU A 524 -15.70 14.27 -4.73
N ALA A 525 -15.71 14.31 -6.06
CA ALA A 525 -16.67 13.56 -6.87
C ALA A 525 -16.51 12.04 -6.71
N HIS A 526 -15.29 11.53 -6.59
CA HIS A 526 -15.01 10.12 -6.32
C HIS A 526 -15.72 9.64 -5.04
N LYS A 527 -15.63 10.43 -3.96
CA LYS A 527 -16.19 10.04 -2.66
C LYS A 527 -17.70 10.26 -2.64
N LEU A 528 -18.19 11.38 -3.19
CA LEU A 528 -19.61 11.66 -3.32
C LEU A 528 -20.34 10.59 -4.16
N GLY A 529 -19.74 10.23 -5.30
CA GLY A 529 -20.27 9.19 -6.17
C GLY A 529 -20.24 7.80 -5.54
N GLY A 530 -19.16 7.46 -4.86
CA GLY A 530 -19.01 6.17 -4.16
C GLY A 530 -19.99 6.02 -3.00
N TRP A 531 -20.17 7.05 -2.19
CA TRP A 531 -21.04 7.02 -1.01
C TRP A 531 -22.54 7.06 -1.35
N HIS A 532 -22.91 7.87 -2.36
CA HIS A 532 -24.31 8.14 -2.68
C HIS A 532 -24.77 7.55 -4.02
N HIS A 533 -23.91 6.78 -4.71
CA HIS A 533 -24.20 6.17 -6.01
C HIS A 533 -24.63 7.19 -7.10
N ILE A 534 -24.04 8.39 -7.05
CA ILE A 534 -24.25 9.42 -8.08
C ILE A 534 -23.32 9.12 -9.27
N PRO A 535 -23.80 9.16 -10.52
CA PRO A 535 -22.94 9.02 -11.69
C PRO A 535 -21.76 10.01 -11.64
N HIS A 536 -20.55 9.55 -11.96
CA HIS A 536 -19.31 10.30 -11.77
C HIS A 536 -19.35 11.73 -12.33
N GLY A 537 -19.68 11.89 -13.60
CA GLY A 537 -19.74 13.24 -14.20
C GLY A 537 -20.87 14.11 -13.64
N THR A 538 -21.97 13.52 -13.13
CA THR A 538 -22.99 14.27 -12.41
C THR A 538 -22.47 14.75 -11.06
N ALA A 539 -21.73 13.91 -10.32
CA ALA A 539 -21.08 14.32 -9.08
C ALA A 539 -20.09 15.47 -9.33
N ASN A 540 -19.28 15.38 -10.40
CA ASN A 540 -18.42 16.47 -10.84
C ASN A 540 -19.19 17.77 -11.09
N ALA A 541 -20.32 17.69 -11.82
CA ALA A 541 -21.12 18.85 -12.14
C ALA A 541 -21.76 19.56 -10.93
N LEU A 542 -22.16 18.77 -9.92
CA LEU A 542 -22.73 19.30 -8.67
C LEU A 542 -21.69 20.06 -7.82
N LEU A 543 -20.43 19.65 -7.88
CA LEU A 543 -19.33 20.23 -7.11
C LEU A 543 -18.62 21.39 -7.83
N PHE A 544 -18.64 21.38 -9.15
CA PHE A 544 -17.80 22.21 -10.02
C PHE A 544 -17.82 23.71 -9.69
N PRO A 545 -18.97 24.40 -9.55
CA PRO A 545 -18.97 25.83 -9.28
C PRO A 545 -18.30 26.17 -7.95
N GLU A 546 -18.55 25.38 -6.91
CA GLU A 546 -18.02 25.65 -5.56
C GLU A 546 -16.53 25.34 -5.48
N VAL A 547 -16.04 24.33 -6.18
CA VAL A 547 -14.60 24.06 -6.30
C VAL A 547 -13.89 25.17 -7.08
N CYS A 548 -14.46 25.66 -8.19
CA CYS A 548 -13.88 26.77 -8.91
C CYS A 548 -13.77 28.02 -8.03
N LYS A 549 -14.81 28.34 -7.26
CA LYS A 549 -14.81 29.46 -6.30
C LYS A 549 -13.75 29.25 -5.21
N TYR A 550 -13.60 28.02 -4.69
CA TYR A 550 -12.57 27.68 -3.72
C TYR A 550 -11.15 27.88 -4.28
N ASN A 551 -10.91 27.45 -5.51
CA ASN A 551 -9.60 27.55 -6.16
C ASN A 551 -9.25 28.97 -6.63
N ALA A 552 -10.23 29.86 -6.84
CA ALA A 552 -10.05 31.21 -7.37
C ALA A 552 -9.48 32.20 -6.34
N GLN A 553 -8.65 31.74 -5.42
CA GLN A 553 -7.99 32.58 -4.42
C GLN A 553 -6.75 33.25 -5.05
N ARG A 554 -6.71 34.58 -5.12
CA ARG A 554 -5.53 35.33 -5.61
C ARG A 554 -4.31 35.15 -4.71
N TYR A 555 -4.52 35.02 -3.40
CA TYR A 555 -3.47 34.93 -2.39
C TYR A 555 -3.75 33.75 -1.43
N PRO A 556 -3.72 32.51 -1.92
CA PRO A 556 -3.94 31.36 -1.04
C PRO A 556 -2.80 31.25 -0.04
N THR A 557 -3.12 30.91 1.21
CA THR A 557 -2.10 30.63 2.24
C THR A 557 -1.37 29.31 2.00
N LYS A 558 -1.96 28.42 1.22
CA LYS A 558 -1.42 27.12 0.87
C LYS A 558 -1.59 26.90 -0.64
N MET A 559 -0.53 26.54 -1.31
CA MET A 559 -0.57 26.19 -2.73
C MET A 559 0.22 24.91 -2.98
N GLY A 560 0.02 24.28 -4.15
CA GLY A 560 0.77 23.11 -4.56
C GLY A 560 2.28 23.39 -4.62
N MET A 561 3.08 22.43 -4.12
CA MET A 561 4.53 22.60 -4.01
C MET A 561 5.27 21.91 -5.16
N PHE A 562 5.09 22.43 -6.37
CA PHE A 562 5.85 21.98 -7.54
C PHE A 562 6.75 23.08 -8.07
N SER A 563 7.93 22.72 -8.60
CA SER A 563 8.93 23.68 -9.00
C SER A 563 8.45 24.64 -10.11
N GLN A 564 7.55 24.19 -10.98
CA GLN A 564 6.96 25.02 -12.02
C GLN A 564 5.83 25.93 -11.52
N TYR A 565 5.17 25.60 -10.41
CA TYR A 565 4.09 26.41 -9.84
C TYR A 565 4.65 27.35 -8.77
N LYS A 566 5.28 28.45 -9.20
CA LYS A 566 6.02 29.37 -8.33
C LYS A 566 5.15 30.39 -7.61
N TYR A 567 3.98 30.69 -8.15
CA TYR A 567 3.02 31.66 -7.63
C TYR A 567 1.59 31.21 -8.00
N PRO A 568 0.57 31.64 -7.26
CA PRO A 568 -0.82 31.32 -7.56
C PRO A 568 -1.23 31.83 -8.94
N GLN A 569 -1.90 31.02 -9.72
CA GLN A 569 -2.33 31.34 -11.10
C GLN A 569 -3.79 30.94 -11.37
N ALA A 570 -4.45 30.28 -10.43
CA ALA A 570 -5.74 29.68 -10.70
C ALA A 570 -6.80 30.73 -11.04
N PHE A 571 -6.84 31.85 -10.32
CA PHE A 571 -7.80 32.93 -10.60
C PHE A 571 -7.61 33.49 -12.02
N GLU A 572 -6.40 33.86 -12.38
CA GLU A 572 -6.06 34.39 -13.71
C GLU A 572 -6.43 33.38 -14.81
N ARG A 573 -6.19 32.10 -14.59
CA ARG A 573 -6.54 31.06 -15.56
C ARG A 573 -8.06 30.88 -15.72
N TYR A 574 -8.85 31.01 -14.67
CA TYR A 574 -10.33 31.05 -14.79
C TYR A 574 -10.79 32.28 -15.59
N VAL A 575 -10.15 33.44 -15.39
CA VAL A 575 -10.40 34.65 -16.19
C VAL A 575 -10.06 34.41 -17.66
N GLU A 576 -8.90 33.81 -17.95
CA GLU A 576 -8.50 33.43 -19.32
C GLU A 576 -9.52 32.50 -19.99
N ILE A 577 -10.07 31.51 -19.26
CA ILE A 577 -11.18 30.66 -19.76
C ILE A 577 -12.40 31.52 -20.10
N GLY A 578 -12.79 32.43 -19.21
CA GLY A 578 -13.91 33.35 -19.43
C GLY A 578 -13.72 34.20 -20.68
N GLU A 579 -12.53 34.79 -20.83
CA GLU A 579 -12.19 35.60 -22.04
C GLU A 579 -12.20 34.72 -23.32
N TYR A 580 -11.64 33.53 -23.27
CA TYR A 580 -11.58 32.60 -24.40
C TYR A 580 -12.99 32.15 -24.85
N LEU A 581 -13.95 32.08 -23.93
CA LEU A 581 -15.35 31.79 -24.21
C LEU A 581 -16.15 33.02 -24.67
N GLY A 582 -15.54 34.21 -24.65
CA GLY A 582 -16.19 35.48 -25.00
C GLY A 582 -17.10 36.04 -23.89
N LEU A 583 -16.82 35.67 -22.62
CA LEU A 583 -17.56 36.07 -21.43
C LEU A 583 -16.94 37.25 -20.67
N LYS A 584 -16.07 38.01 -21.33
CA LYS A 584 -15.32 39.12 -20.74
C LYS A 584 -16.23 40.14 -20.06
N GLY A 585 -16.02 40.40 -18.76
CA GLY A 585 -16.63 41.42 -17.95
C GLY A 585 -15.83 42.74 -17.98
N LYS A 586 -16.21 43.70 -17.13
CA LYS A 586 -15.47 44.94 -16.92
C LYS A 586 -14.23 44.77 -16.04
N THR A 587 -14.24 43.79 -15.19
CA THR A 587 -13.15 43.41 -14.29
C THR A 587 -12.86 41.91 -14.44
N ASP A 588 -11.74 41.46 -13.91
CA ASP A 588 -11.40 40.03 -13.84
C ASP A 588 -12.41 39.27 -13.01
N GLU A 589 -12.85 39.82 -11.88
CA GLU A 589 -13.88 39.23 -11.01
C GLU A 589 -15.19 39.05 -11.77
N GLU A 590 -15.65 40.09 -12.53
CA GLU A 590 -16.86 39.98 -13.35
C GLU A 590 -16.68 38.92 -14.44
N THR A 591 -15.51 38.79 -15.02
CA THR A 591 -15.22 37.75 -16.02
C THR A 591 -15.27 36.36 -15.40
N PHE A 592 -14.71 36.19 -14.21
CA PHE A 592 -14.79 34.95 -13.43
C PHE A 592 -16.25 34.60 -13.08
N ASP A 593 -17.01 35.56 -12.57
CA ASP A 593 -18.42 35.34 -12.21
C ASP A 593 -19.25 34.95 -13.44
N ASN A 594 -18.98 35.57 -14.61
CA ASN A 594 -19.63 35.23 -15.88
C ASN A 594 -19.30 33.79 -16.29
N PHE A 595 -18.04 33.35 -16.09
CA PHE A 595 -17.64 31.96 -16.36
C PHE A 595 -18.38 30.99 -15.44
N ILE A 596 -18.44 31.24 -14.13
CA ILE A 596 -19.17 30.40 -13.17
C ILE A 596 -20.64 30.32 -13.55
N LYS A 597 -21.24 31.47 -13.85
CA LYS A 597 -22.64 31.49 -14.30
C LYS A 597 -22.87 30.69 -15.58
N ALA A 598 -21.98 30.80 -16.56
CA ALA A 598 -22.08 30.02 -17.80
C ALA A 598 -21.98 28.49 -17.54
N ALA A 599 -21.14 28.08 -16.58
CA ALA A 599 -21.04 26.67 -16.18
C ALA A 599 -22.32 26.17 -15.47
N GLU A 600 -22.94 27.02 -14.62
CA GLU A 600 -24.25 26.74 -13.99
C GLU A 600 -25.37 26.69 -15.03
N ASP A 601 -25.40 27.61 -16.00
CA ASP A 601 -26.36 27.66 -17.12
C ASP A 601 -26.21 26.40 -18.01
N LEU A 602 -24.98 25.98 -18.29
CA LEU A 602 -24.70 24.73 -19.02
C LEU A 602 -25.23 23.52 -18.28
N ARG A 603 -24.97 23.42 -16.95
CA ARG A 603 -25.52 22.37 -16.10
C ARG A 603 -27.04 22.30 -16.17
N THR A 604 -27.69 23.44 -16.08
CA THR A 604 -29.17 23.56 -16.19
C THR A 604 -29.65 23.14 -17.57
N ALA A 605 -28.98 23.54 -18.65
CA ALA A 605 -29.35 23.22 -20.04
C ALA A 605 -29.33 21.73 -20.37
N ILE A 606 -28.67 20.93 -19.54
CA ILE A 606 -28.57 19.46 -19.66
C ILE A 606 -29.27 18.73 -18.50
N ASP A 607 -30.20 19.42 -17.81
CA ASP A 607 -31.03 18.87 -16.73
C ASP A 607 -30.28 18.27 -15.53
N ILE A 608 -29.10 18.82 -15.17
CA ILE A 608 -28.43 18.50 -13.90
C ILE A 608 -28.89 19.52 -12.84
N PRO A 609 -29.33 19.07 -11.65
CA PRO A 609 -29.79 19.93 -10.56
C PRO A 609 -28.74 20.92 -10.07
N ALA A 610 -29.18 21.96 -9.36
CA ALA A 610 -28.31 23.04 -8.91
C ALA A 610 -27.46 22.67 -7.71
N SER A 611 -27.92 21.73 -6.89
CA SER A 611 -27.22 21.31 -5.66
C SER A 611 -27.35 19.81 -5.43
N ILE A 612 -26.54 19.27 -4.50
CA ILE A 612 -26.63 17.86 -4.10
C ILE A 612 -27.99 17.60 -3.40
N HIS A 613 -28.51 18.57 -2.65
CA HIS A 613 -29.86 18.51 -2.06
C HIS A 613 -30.94 18.43 -3.15
N ASP A 614 -30.87 19.28 -4.16
CA ASP A 614 -31.85 19.27 -5.28
C ASP A 614 -31.76 17.98 -6.12
N TYR A 615 -30.60 17.31 -6.13
CA TYR A 615 -30.42 15.99 -6.75
C TYR A 615 -31.21 14.90 -6.01
N GLY A 616 -31.59 15.15 -4.74
CA GLY A 616 -32.43 14.26 -3.94
C GLY A 616 -31.64 13.41 -2.93
N ILE A 617 -30.45 13.82 -2.55
CA ILE A 617 -29.71 13.16 -1.46
C ILE A 617 -30.25 13.66 -0.11
N ASP A 618 -30.70 12.72 0.72
CA ASP A 618 -31.22 13.00 2.06
C ASP A 618 -30.16 13.67 2.95
N GLU A 619 -30.57 14.72 3.69
CA GLU A 619 -29.68 15.52 4.52
C GLU A 619 -28.94 14.67 5.56
N LYS A 620 -29.71 13.82 6.29
CA LYS A 620 -29.10 13.00 7.33
C LYS A 620 -28.05 12.04 6.75
N LYS A 621 -28.40 11.37 5.65
CA LYS A 621 -27.50 10.44 4.96
C LYS A 621 -26.25 11.14 4.43
N PHE A 622 -26.38 12.38 3.96
CA PHE A 622 -25.26 13.18 3.52
C PHE A 622 -24.34 13.57 4.70
N MET A 623 -24.94 14.06 5.79
CA MET A 623 -24.19 14.46 6.99
C MET A 623 -23.49 13.29 7.67
N ASP A 624 -24.11 12.11 7.70
CA ASP A 624 -23.52 10.89 8.26
C ASP A 624 -22.22 10.48 7.52
N GLY A 625 -22.10 10.75 6.22
CA GLY A 625 -20.91 10.42 5.41
C GLY A 625 -19.93 11.58 5.18
N LEU A 626 -20.33 12.81 5.54
CA LEU A 626 -19.60 14.03 5.14
C LEU A 626 -18.14 14.06 5.60
N ASP A 627 -17.92 13.65 6.82
CA ASP A 627 -16.60 13.70 7.44
C ASP A 627 -15.66 12.66 6.82
N GLU A 628 -16.13 11.43 6.64
CA GLU A 628 -15.38 10.37 5.97
C GLU A 628 -15.10 10.71 4.49
N MET A 629 -16.10 11.24 3.77
CA MET A 629 -15.90 11.72 2.41
C MET A 629 -14.83 12.82 2.34
N SER A 630 -14.81 13.74 3.32
CA SER A 630 -13.86 14.85 3.35
C SER A 630 -12.42 14.38 3.59
N GLU A 631 -12.21 13.46 4.53
CA GLU A 631 -10.90 12.86 4.81
C GLU A 631 -10.39 12.03 3.61
N ASN A 632 -11.26 11.19 3.07
CA ASN A 632 -10.91 10.36 1.92
C ASN A 632 -10.66 11.20 0.65
N ALA A 633 -11.33 12.35 0.47
CA ALA A 633 -11.05 13.26 -0.63
C ALA A 633 -9.71 13.99 -0.45
N PHE A 634 -9.34 14.36 0.79
CA PHE A 634 -8.02 14.90 1.08
C PHE A 634 -6.89 13.94 0.68
N ASN A 635 -7.08 12.65 0.93
CA ASN A 635 -6.12 11.59 0.63
C ASN A 635 -6.19 11.08 -0.82
N ASP A 636 -7.09 11.61 -1.64
CA ASP A 636 -7.22 11.23 -3.05
C ASP A 636 -6.04 11.75 -3.88
N GLU A 637 -5.59 10.97 -4.84
CA GLU A 637 -4.42 11.30 -5.69
C GLU A 637 -4.61 12.57 -6.51
N CYS A 638 -5.85 12.88 -6.90
CA CYS A 638 -6.16 14.08 -7.67
C CYS A 638 -5.93 15.36 -6.86
N THR A 639 -6.06 15.31 -5.52
CA THR A 639 -5.85 16.47 -4.64
C THR A 639 -4.45 17.07 -4.79
N GLY A 640 -3.44 16.24 -5.10
CA GLY A 640 -2.07 16.68 -5.31
C GLY A 640 -1.87 17.62 -6.50
N GLY A 641 -2.76 17.58 -7.51
CA GLY A 641 -2.74 18.47 -8.68
C GLY A 641 -3.44 19.82 -8.46
N ASN A 642 -4.17 19.97 -7.37
CA ASN A 642 -4.98 21.16 -7.12
C ASN A 642 -4.15 22.41 -6.86
N PRO A 643 -4.50 23.58 -7.41
CA PRO A 643 -3.73 24.83 -7.25
C PRO A 643 -3.71 25.36 -5.81
N VAL A 644 -4.78 25.13 -5.05
CA VAL A 644 -4.86 25.43 -3.61
C VAL A 644 -4.79 24.13 -2.85
N TYR A 645 -3.80 23.96 -1.97
CA TYR A 645 -3.68 22.75 -1.17
C TYR A 645 -4.70 22.78 -0.02
N PRO A 646 -5.75 21.94 -0.03
CA PRO A 646 -6.85 22.08 0.92
C PRO A 646 -6.51 21.55 2.31
N LEU A 647 -7.26 22.03 3.32
CA LEU A 647 -7.44 21.32 4.59
C LEU A 647 -8.70 20.45 4.50
N ILE A 648 -8.79 19.41 5.33
CA ILE A 648 -10.00 18.56 5.42
C ILE A 648 -11.24 19.39 5.75
N SER A 649 -11.10 20.38 6.65
CA SER A 649 -12.18 21.31 6.99
C SER A 649 -12.63 22.20 5.82
N GLU A 650 -11.73 22.57 4.93
CA GLU A 650 -12.04 23.34 3.73
C GLU A 650 -12.78 22.49 2.69
N ILE A 651 -12.34 21.24 2.52
CA ILE A 651 -13.05 20.24 1.68
C ILE A 651 -14.48 20.05 2.20
N ARG A 652 -14.63 19.91 3.52
CA ARG A 652 -15.94 19.78 4.16
C ARG A 652 -16.84 20.99 3.87
N ASP A 653 -16.30 22.20 3.93
CA ASP A 653 -17.05 23.42 3.60
C ASP A 653 -17.47 23.45 2.14
N VAL A 654 -16.61 23.05 1.22
CA VAL A 654 -16.95 22.94 -0.21
C VAL A 654 -18.11 21.94 -0.42
N TYR A 655 -18.08 20.79 0.24
CA TYR A 655 -19.21 19.84 0.20
C TYR A 655 -20.51 20.43 0.71
N LEU A 656 -20.48 21.16 1.83
CA LEU A 656 -21.66 21.79 2.40
C LEU A 656 -22.22 22.88 1.50
N ARG A 657 -21.35 23.68 0.85
CA ARG A 657 -21.75 24.68 -0.16
C ARG A 657 -22.42 24.01 -1.37
N ALA A 658 -21.84 22.94 -1.87
CA ALA A 658 -22.40 22.18 -2.98
C ALA A 658 -23.70 21.45 -2.60
N TYR A 659 -23.84 21.04 -1.33
CA TYR A 659 -25.05 20.40 -0.84
C TYR A 659 -26.21 21.40 -0.75
N TRP A 660 -26.03 22.55 -0.10
CA TRP A 660 -27.08 23.54 0.14
C TRP A 660 -27.26 24.55 -1.02
N GLY A 661 -26.22 24.71 -1.85
CA GLY A 661 -26.23 25.72 -2.92
C GLY A 661 -26.59 27.11 -2.39
N LYS A 662 -27.61 27.73 -2.93
CA LYS A 662 -28.08 29.08 -2.54
C LYS A 662 -28.56 29.19 -1.08
N GLU A 663 -28.91 28.09 -0.44
CA GLU A 663 -29.41 28.06 0.94
C GLU A 663 -28.26 28.00 1.96
N TYR A 664 -27.01 27.78 1.53
CA TYR A 664 -25.88 27.57 2.42
C TYR A 664 -25.73 28.65 3.52
N ASP A 665 -25.80 29.93 3.15
CA ASP A 665 -25.63 31.04 4.13
C ASP A 665 -26.75 31.09 5.17
N ALA A 666 -27.96 30.66 4.81
CA ALA A 666 -29.07 30.54 5.75
C ALA A 666 -28.86 29.37 6.70
N LYS A 667 -28.38 28.23 6.19
CA LYS A 667 -28.08 27.04 6.97
C LYS A 667 -26.92 27.22 7.94
N VAL A 668 -25.90 27.98 7.59
CA VAL A 668 -24.81 28.37 8.49
C VAL A 668 -25.34 29.13 9.71
N LYS A 669 -26.30 30.04 9.48
CA LYS A 669 -26.96 30.80 10.59
C LYS A 669 -27.83 29.92 11.48
N GLU A 670 -28.39 28.84 10.95
CA GLU A 670 -29.14 27.83 11.70
C GLU A 670 -28.25 26.88 12.50
N GLY A 671 -26.94 26.93 12.31
CA GLY A 671 -25.94 26.17 13.06
C GLY A 671 -25.66 24.78 12.47
N ILE A 672 -25.12 24.73 11.26
CA ILE A 672 -24.59 23.48 10.70
C ILE A 672 -23.63 22.86 11.71
N PRO A 673 -23.74 21.56 12.06
CA PRO A 673 -22.86 20.93 13.04
C PRO A 673 -21.40 21.13 12.68
N ALA A 674 -20.62 21.69 13.60
CA ALA A 674 -19.16 21.74 13.46
C ALA A 674 -18.60 20.32 13.31
N ALA A 675 -17.48 20.19 12.59
CA ALA A 675 -16.78 18.91 12.51
C ALA A 675 -16.50 18.38 13.92
N LYS A 676 -16.80 17.12 14.18
CA LYS A 676 -16.51 16.51 15.48
C LYS A 676 -15.00 16.47 15.67
N PRO A 677 -14.47 16.83 16.87
CA PRO A 677 -13.03 16.79 17.15
C PRO A 677 -12.40 15.39 17.07
N GLU A 678 -13.22 14.33 17.05
CA GLU A 678 -12.81 12.93 17.13
C GLU A 678 -12.48 12.29 15.77
N MET A 679 -12.35 13.10 14.73
CA MET A 679 -12.22 12.61 13.36
C MET A 679 -10.82 12.31 12.86
N TYR A 680 -9.88 12.14 13.72
CA TYR A 680 -8.70 11.39 13.33
C TYR A 680 -9.00 9.91 13.56
N SER A 681 -9.79 9.34 12.65
CA SER A 681 -10.01 7.90 12.66
C SER A 681 -8.66 7.22 12.57
N ASN A 682 -8.42 6.33 13.51
CA ASN A 682 -7.25 5.48 13.55
C ASN A 682 -7.12 4.76 12.19
N PRO A 683 -6.10 5.01 11.37
CA PRO A 683 -5.95 4.39 10.05
C PRO A 683 -5.80 2.87 10.10
N PHE A 684 -5.74 2.28 11.31
CA PHE A 684 -5.60 0.85 11.55
C PHE A 684 -6.90 0.15 12.00
N GLY A 685 -8.07 0.85 11.95
CA GLY A 685 -9.38 0.30 12.30
C GLY A 685 -9.73 0.38 13.79
N SER A 686 -11.03 0.25 14.10
CA SER A 686 -11.60 0.40 15.45
C SER A 686 -11.09 -0.58 16.50
N ASP A 687 -10.40 -1.64 16.10
CA ASP A 687 -9.90 -2.68 17.00
C ASP A 687 -8.47 -2.43 17.51
N TYR A 688 -7.86 -1.31 17.11
CA TYR A 688 -6.54 -0.91 17.57
C TYR A 688 -6.67 0.18 18.66
N GLU A 689 -7.11 -0.22 19.84
CA GLU A 689 -6.96 0.62 21.04
C GLU A 689 -5.47 0.68 21.41
N VAL A 690 -4.82 1.78 21.06
CA VAL A 690 -3.53 2.13 21.68
C VAL A 690 -3.86 2.59 23.09
N HIS A 691 -3.72 1.71 24.07
CA HIS A 691 -3.75 2.10 25.47
C HIS A 691 -2.53 2.98 25.77
N MET A 692 -2.68 4.29 25.55
CA MET A 692 -1.67 5.30 25.91
C MET A 692 -1.51 5.46 27.44
N ASP A 693 -2.37 4.84 28.21
CA ASP A 693 -2.39 4.97 29.69
C ASP A 693 -1.28 4.18 30.41
N THR A 694 -0.47 3.39 29.69
CA THR A 694 0.60 2.59 30.30
C THR A 694 2.02 3.08 30.01
N VAL A 695 2.19 4.17 29.26
CA VAL A 695 3.51 4.77 29.08
C VAL A 695 3.69 5.84 30.17
N GLN A 696 3.98 5.42 31.40
CA GLN A 696 4.60 6.32 32.36
C GLN A 696 6.01 6.62 31.86
N LEU A 697 6.18 7.78 31.24
CA LEU A 697 7.52 8.32 31.00
C LEU A 697 8.20 8.47 32.36
N PRO A 698 9.40 7.90 32.56
CA PRO A 698 10.13 8.12 33.81
C PRO A 698 10.33 9.62 34.01
N GLN A 699 9.85 10.13 35.12
CA GLN A 699 10.10 11.52 35.49
C GLN A 699 11.62 11.72 35.57
N PRO A 700 12.18 12.79 34.98
CA PRO A 700 13.60 13.05 35.13
C PRO A 700 13.90 13.20 36.61
N ALA A 701 14.85 12.39 37.10
CA ALA A 701 15.33 12.52 38.47
C ALA A 701 15.70 13.98 38.75
N ALA A 702 15.15 14.52 39.83
CA ALA A 702 15.44 15.87 40.25
C ALA A 702 16.96 16.04 40.38
N ALA A 703 17.52 16.97 39.64
CA ALA A 703 18.95 17.26 39.70
C ALA A 703 19.30 17.74 41.11
N GLU A 704 20.11 16.96 41.84
CA GLU A 704 20.69 17.44 43.10
C GLU A 704 21.50 18.72 42.84
N PRO A 705 21.36 19.75 43.71
CA PRO A 705 22.11 20.98 43.53
C PRO A 705 23.62 20.72 43.71
N LYS A 706 24.41 20.94 42.67
CA LYS A 706 25.86 20.88 42.70
C LYS A 706 26.36 21.93 43.71
N ALA A 707 26.98 21.44 44.80
CA ALA A 707 27.67 22.26 45.76
C ALA A 707 28.73 23.13 45.05
N ALA A 708 28.64 24.44 45.27
CA ALA A 708 29.57 25.39 44.73
C ALA A 708 30.97 25.13 45.35
N LYS A 709 31.94 24.67 44.55
CA LYS A 709 33.37 24.74 44.92
C LYS A 709 33.83 26.17 44.76
N LYS A 710 34.12 26.82 45.91
CA LYS A 710 34.91 28.04 46.01
C LYS A 710 36.36 27.72 45.61
N LYS A 711 36.86 28.47 44.77
CA LYS A 711 38.16 28.94 44.27
C LYS A 711 38.49 28.51 42.84
#